data_a0ca8bd9efe7ffe48f935596d3b95d9c
#
_entry.id   a0ca8bd9efe7ffe48f935596d3b95d9c
#
_cell.length_a   1.000
_cell.length_b   1.000
_cell.length_c   1.000
_cell.angle_alpha   90.00
_cell.angle_beta   90.00
_cell.angle_gamma   90.00
#
_symmetry.space_group_name_H-M   'P 1'
#
loop_
_entity.id
_entity.type
_entity.pdbx_description
1 polymer ?
#
loop_
_entity_poly.entity_id
_entity_poly.type
_entity_poly.pdbx_seq_one_letter_code
_entity_poly.pdbx_strand_id
1 'polypeptide(L)'
;MNIIDKTLNYVKSITAQIISNAGSGHTGASLGISAIMLALFKEHYNFDVSDTDFLNRDRFVLSAGHAVPVYYTLLSMFGFDVSLQDLKNLRKLGSKTPGHPEYRVTDGVEVSTGPLGQGVGNAVGMAIAETLMAERFNSVGFPIIDNYTYCLVGDGDLMEGVAMEACSLAGSLNLNKLILLYDSNDVTIDGSLNLSNRENIAKKFKAMGWNVIRCRKGNNYYSCVRAIARAKKSDKPTLIIFKTTIGIGTEKEGTSSIHGIALNSEELKAFNKKLGIEENFYIPNDVRDFCMSSSRRGKLNHEKWNQDLAVYATSNPELYRQFVSFFDRKKVDIEKLSRSSYKWEGLSGRDLNNVVLNEFAQKLTQIVGGSADLMHSTKAFIENGGHYNVGNRRGRNIHFGVREHAMGAIVNGISLYEDFIPFCSTFLSFANYMYPSIRLASSMKLNVMYFFTHDSIYVGQDGKSHQPIEQLPQLRSFIGLKVFRPCDANELLAGYQYALSNNGPIAFILSRQKMAVVDGKYKEALQGAYILKQAPKDVDVVIYATGSEVSLALNVANELEKKYSVSVVSMPCLEIFEEQPQNYKNKVLQKNAKLRVAIEASNDNVWYKYVGENGLVIGVTDYQGSGDGKEVYSKAGFNEKDIARAITRKLQ
;
A
#
# COMPACT_ATOMS: atom_id res chain seq x y z
N MET A 1 7.65 -4.14 45.01
CA MET A 1 7.69 -4.36 43.56
C MET A 1 8.52 -3.23 42.96
N ASN A 2 9.50 -3.52 42.09
CA ASN A 2 10.26 -2.47 41.44
C ASN A 2 9.36 -1.75 40.39
N ILE A 3 9.78 -0.56 39.92
CA ILE A 3 8.97 0.28 39.04
C ILE A 3 8.67 -0.37 37.69
N ILE A 4 9.58 -1.21 37.18
CA ILE A 4 9.43 -1.90 35.88
C ILE A 4 8.35 -2.97 35.99
N ASP A 5 8.39 -3.82 37.01
CA ASP A 5 7.37 -4.85 37.23
C ASP A 5 6.00 -4.21 37.52
N LYS A 6 6.00 -3.12 38.28
CA LYS A 6 4.78 -2.32 38.53
C LYS A 6 4.22 -1.80 37.20
N THR A 7 5.03 -1.15 36.38
CA THR A 7 4.60 -0.63 35.08
C THR A 7 4.08 -1.74 34.16
N LEU A 8 4.79 -2.88 34.06
CA LEU A 8 4.34 -4.01 33.26
C LEU A 8 2.98 -4.56 33.73
N ASN A 9 2.74 -4.59 35.04
CA ASN A 9 1.44 -4.99 35.57
C ASN A 9 0.33 -4.00 35.19
N TYR A 10 0.59 -2.68 35.23
CA TYR A 10 -0.36 -1.67 34.78
C TYR A 10 -0.62 -1.74 33.27
N VAL A 11 0.40 -1.94 32.43
CA VAL A 11 0.23 -2.19 30.98
C VAL A 11 -0.71 -3.36 30.74
N LYS A 12 -0.48 -4.50 31.39
CA LYS A 12 -1.34 -5.69 31.26
C LYS A 12 -2.77 -5.43 31.74
N SER A 13 -2.91 -4.81 32.92
CA SER A 13 -4.21 -4.54 33.52
C SER A 13 -5.04 -3.58 32.66
N ILE A 14 -4.51 -2.42 32.27
CA ILE A 14 -5.21 -1.46 31.41
C ILE A 14 -5.58 -2.11 30.07
N THR A 15 -4.67 -2.86 29.48
CA THR A 15 -4.95 -3.63 28.24
C THR A 15 -6.12 -4.59 28.41
N ALA A 16 -6.16 -5.37 29.49
CA ALA A 16 -7.27 -6.27 29.76
C ALA A 16 -8.58 -5.53 30.04
N GLN A 17 -8.51 -4.41 30.76
CA GLN A 17 -9.67 -3.58 31.09
C GLN A 17 -10.33 -2.97 29.83
N ILE A 18 -9.54 -2.42 28.88
CA ILE A 18 -10.10 -1.83 27.67
C ILE A 18 -10.76 -2.87 26.78
N ILE A 19 -10.18 -4.08 26.70
CA ILE A 19 -10.77 -5.20 25.93
C ILE A 19 -12.05 -5.69 26.60
N SER A 20 -12.03 -5.86 27.93
CA SER A 20 -13.22 -6.28 28.70
C SER A 20 -14.35 -5.24 28.60
N ASN A 21 -14.01 -3.95 28.70
CA ASN A 21 -14.97 -2.84 28.54
C ASN A 21 -15.59 -2.80 27.13
N ALA A 22 -14.83 -3.14 26.09
CA ALA A 22 -15.32 -3.23 24.73
C ALA A 22 -16.17 -4.50 24.47
N GLY A 23 -16.12 -5.49 25.37
CA GLY A 23 -16.78 -6.78 25.21
C GLY A 23 -16.24 -7.65 24.06
N SER A 24 -15.17 -7.22 23.40
CA SER A 24 -14.54 -7.91 22.28
C SER A 24 -13.11 -7.48 22.09
N GLY A 25 -12.23 -8.39 21.64
CA GLY A 25 -10.83 -8.10 21.35
C GLY A 25 -9.94 -9.33 21.58
N HIS A 26 -8.62 -9.14 21.41
CA HIS A 26 -7.64 -10.22 21.48
C HIS A 26 -6.77 -10.08 22.75
N THR A 27 -7.28 -10.56 23.87
CA THR A 27 -6.59 -10.47 25.17
C THR A 27 -5.28 -11.23 25.16
N GLY A 28 -5.28 -12.44 24.61
CA GLY A 28 -4.16 -13.36 24.71
C GLY A 28 -2.87 -12.81 24.13
N ALA A 29 -2.86 -12.42 22.85
CA ALA A 29 -1.69 -11.87 22.18
C ALA A 29 -1.25 -10.55 22.84
N SER A 30 -2.20 -9.64 23.16
CA SER A 30 -1.91 -8.35 23.78
C SER A 30 -1.17 -8.49 25.12
N LEU A 31 -1.57 -9.44 25.96
CA LEU A 31 -0.88 -9.72 27.23
C LEU A 31 0.47 -10.42 27.00
N GLY A 32 0.55 -11.34 26.05
CA GLY A 32 1.76 -12.09 25.72
C GLY A 32 2.93 -11.20 25.32
N ILE A 33 2.67 -10.17 24.51
CA ILE A 33 3.70 -9.26 23.98
C ILE A 33 3.98 -8.03 24.85
N SER A 34 3.27 -7.86 25.98
CA SER A 34 3.37 -6.65 26.83
C SER A 34 4.81 -6.33 27.26
N ALA A 35 5.62 -7.34 27.61
CA ALA A 35 7.01 -7.14 28.02
C ALA A 35 7.92 -6.75 26.84
N ILE A 36 7.68 -7.29 25.66
CA ILE A 36 8.41 -6.94 24.41
C ILE A 36 8.14 -5.48 24.07
N MET A 37 6.86 -5.11 24.05
CA MET A 37 6.41 -3.76 23.70
C MET A 37 6.89 -2.71 24.71
N LEU A 38 6.77 -2.99 26.02
CA LEU A 38 7.29 -2.09 27.05
C LEU A 38 8.82 -1.91 26.93
N ALA A 39 9.57 -3.00 26.68
CA ALA A 39 11.01 -2.95 26.51
C ALA A 39 11.41 -2.11 25.26
N LEU A 40 10.69 -2.26 24.16
CA LEU A 40 10.89 -1.46 22.96
C LEU A 40 10.66 0.03 23.24
N PHE A 41 9.48 0.41 23.69
CA PHE A 41 9.08 1.80 23.89
C PHE A 41 9.94 2.50 24.96
N LYS A 42 10.28 1.79 26.02
CA LYS A 42 11.04 2.35 27.13
C LYS A 42 12.50 2.59 26.78
N GLU A 43 13.18 1.65 26.09
CA GLU A 43 14.62 1.68 25.99
C GLU A 43 15.17 1.91 24.56
N HIS A 44 14.41 1.54 23.52
CA HIS A 44 14.96 1.43 22.18
C HIS A 44 14.28 2.31 21.13
N TYR A 45 12.98 2.55 21.26
CA TYR A 45 12.19 3.29 20.29
C TYR A 45 12.45 4.79 20.42
N ASN A 46 12.84 5.42 19.31
CA ASN A 46 13.09 6.87 19.22
C ASN A 46 11.88 7.55 18.60
N PHE A 47 11.18 8.37 19.39
CA PHE A 47 9.97 9.07 19.01
C PHE A 47 9.86 10.39 19.76
N ASP A 48 9.11 11.35 19.22
CA ASP A 48 8.75 12.59 19.91
C ASP A 48 7.23 12.76 19.88
N VAL A 49 6.60 12.80 21.04
CA VAL A 49 5.14 12.96 21.17
C VAL A 49 4.65 14.38 20.84
N SER A 50 5.55 15.36 20.77
CA SER A 50 5.23 16.73 20.34
C SER A 50 5.31 16.91 18.81
N ASP A 51 5.95 15.98 18.10
CA ASP A 51 6.04 15.91 16.66
C ASP A 51 6.17 14.43 16.23
N THR A 52 5.04 13.76 16.15
CA THR A 52 4.98 12.32 15.85
C THR A 52 5.32 12.00 14.39
N ASP A 53 5.48 13.03 13.55
CA ASP A 53 5.86 12.92 12.15
C ASP A 53 7.34 13.29 11.90
N PHE A 54 8.14 13.55 12.96
CA PHE A 54 9.52 13.96 12.75
C PHE A 54 10.33 12.90 11.95
N LEU A 55 11.13 13.35 10.98
CA LEU A 55 11.69 12.52 9.91
C LEU A 55 12.53 11.35 10.42
N ASN A 56 13.45 11.58 11.37
CA ASN A 56 14.39 10.57 11.87
C ASN A 56 13.87 9.79 13.09
N ARG A 57 12.52 9.75 13.28
CA ARG A 57 11.91 8.85 14.26
C ARG A 57 12.05 7.39 13.82
N ASP A 58 12.17 6.48 14.76
CA ASP A 58 12.02 5.06 14.45
C ASP A 58 10.60 4.76 13.96
N ARG A 59 10.43 3.72 13.17
CA ARG A 59 9.12 3.26 12.68
C ARG A 59 8.72 1.98 13.41
N PHE A 60 7.47 1.93 13.88
CA PHE A 60 6.92 0.73 14.49
C PHE A 60 5.70 0.23 13.73
N VAL A 61 5.76 -1.02 13.29
CA VAL A 61 4.68 -1.72 12.57
C VAL A 61 4.16 -2.88 13.43
N LEU A 62 2.91 -2.82 13.83
CA LEU A 62 2.23 -3.95 14.46
C LEU A 62 1.57 -4.80 13.37
N SER A 63 2.31 -5.75 12.78
CA SER A 63 1.78 -6.63 11.73
C SER A 63 0.69 -7.57 12.28
N ALA A 64 0.89 -8.10 13.48
CA ALA A 64 -0.14 -8.79 14.25
C ALA A 64 -1.20 -7.79 14.78
N GLY A 65 -1.90 -7.12 13.88
CA GLY A 65 -2.77 -5.97 14.18
C GLY A 65 -3.87 -6.22 15.20
N HIS A 66 -4.27 -7.48 15.39
CA HIS A 66 -5.23 -7.88 16.42
C HIS A 66 -4.73 -7.63 17.86
N ALA A 67 -3.42 -7.55 18.09
CA ALA A 67 -2.84 -7.23 19.40
C ALA A 67 -2.79 -5.71 19.69
N VAL A 68 -3.51 -4.87 18.93
CA VAL A 68 -3.50 -3.41 19.05
C VAL A 68 -3.87 -2.86 20.45
N PRO A 69 -4.68 -3.51 21.30
CA PRO A 69 -5.01 -2.96 22.62
C PRO A 69 -3.79 -2.63 23.49
N VAL A 70 -2.74 -3.47 23.47
CA VAL A 70 -1.51 -3.16 24.22
C VAL A 70 -0.75 -1.99 23.59
N TYR A 71 -0.81 -1.83 22.26
CA TYR A 71 -0.20 -0.70 21.58
C TYR A 71 -0.86 0.62 21.99
N TYR A 72 -2.18 0.71 21.95
CA TYR A 72 -2.92 1.89 22.41
C TYR A 72 -2.67 2.20 23.88
N THR A 73 -2.61 1.17 24.73
CA THR A 73 -2.25 1.33 26.13
C THR A 73 -0.89 2.01 26.29
N LEU A 74 0.11 1.55 25.52
CA LEU A 74 1.45 2.15 25.57
C LEU A 74 1.48 3.56 24.99
N LEU A 75 0.82 3.81 23.85
CA LEU A 75 0.72 5.16 23.29
C LEU A 75 0.18 6.15 24.35
N SER A 76 -0.91 5.78 25.03
CA SER A 76 -1.46 6.58 26.14
C SER A 76 -0.48 6.79 27.28
N MET A 77 0.20 5.71 27.73
CA MET A 77 1.13 5.78 28.86
C MET A 77 2.40 6.57 28.54
N PHE A 78 2.84 6.57 27.29
CA PHE A 78 4.02 7.28 26.81
C PHE A 78 3.73 8.71 26.33
N GLY A 79 2.47 9.16 26.41
CA GLY A 79 2.09 10.56 26.24
C GLY A 79 1.72 10.97 24.81
N PHE A 80 1.47 10.02 23.91
CA PHE A 80 0.82 10.32 22.63
C PHE A 80 -0.61 10.82 22.83
N ASP A 81 -1.22 11.44 21.83
CA ASP A 81 -2.60 11.97 21.91
C ASP A 81 -3.67 10.85 21.94
N VAL A 82 -3.54 9.98 22.94
CA VAL A 82 -4.48 8.91 23.27
C VAL A 82 -4.80 8.95 24.76
N SER A 83 -5.97 9.49 25.12
CA SER A 83 -6.41 9.61 26.50
C SER A 83 -6.94 8.29 27.07
N LEU A 84 -7.08 8.21 28.41
CA LEU A 84 -7.77 7.08 29.05
C LEU A 84 -9.23 6.96 28.58
N GLN A 85 -9.86 8.08 28.21
CA GLN A 85 -11.22 8.04 27.66
C GLN A 85 -11.24 7.46 26.26
N ASP A 86 -10.23 7.75 25.44
CA ASP A 86 -10.08 7.12 24.11
C ASP A 86 -9.89 5.60 24.26
N LEU A 87 -9.09 5.16 25.23
CA LEU A 87 -8.92 3.75 25.54
C LEU A 87 -10.23 3.06 25.93
N LYS A 88 -11.10 3.73 26.75
CA LYS A 88 -12.44 3.23 27.11
C LYS A 88 -13.37 3.12 25.90
N ASN A 89 -13.08 3.84 24.83
CA ASN A 89 -13.84 3.82 23.58
C ASN A 89 -13.29 2.83 22.54
N LEU A 90 -12.46 1.86 22.94
CA LEU A 90 -11.94 0.83 22.06
C LEU A 90 -13.06 0.21 21.20
N ARG A 91 -12.88 0.18 19.88
CA ARG A 91 -13.83 -0.38 18.90
C ARG A 91 -15.17 0.34 18.78
N LYS A 92 -15.35 1.53 19.36
CA LYS A 92 -16.55 2.33 19.13
C LYS A 92 -16.43 3.15 17.84
N LEU A 93 -17.52 3.32 17.14
CA LEU A 93 -17.57 4.12 15.91
C LEU A 93 -17.05 5.55 16.16
N GLY A 94 -16.11 5.99 15.31
CA GLY A 94 -15.48 7.31 15.42
C GLY A 94 -14.44 7.46 16.53
N SER A 95 -14.08 6.35 17.21
CA SER A 95 -13.04 6.35 18.25
C SER A 95 -11.64 6.49 17.64
N LYS A 96 -10.72 7.12 18.39
CA LYS A 96 -9.28 7.12 18.11
C LYS A 96 -8.62 5.73 18.31
N THR A 97 -9.35 4.76 18.86
CA THR A 97 -8.86 3.41 19.17
C THR A 97 -9.67 2.34 18.44
N PRO A 98 -9.55 2.24 17.11
CA PRO A 98 -10.25 1.22 16.32
C PRO A 98 -9.78 -0.20 16.65
N GLY A 99 -10.46 -1.22 16.08
CA GLY A 99 -10.23 -2.64 16.41
C GLY A 99 -8.89 -3.21 15.94
N HIS A 100 -8.25 -2.54 15.00
CA HIS A 100 -6.89 -2.80 14.46
C HIS A 100 -6.20 -1.45 14.25
N PRO A 101 -4.87 -1.41 14.08
CA PRO A 101 -4.18 -0.16 13.76
C PRO A 101 -4.72 0.47 12.48
N GLU A 102 -5.06 1.75 12.53
CA GLU A 102 -5.50 2.52 11.36
C GLU A 102 -4.66 3.78 11.22
N TYR A 103 -4.04 3.92 10.05
CA TYR A 103 -3.16 5.02 9.70
C TYR A 103 -3.89 6.37 9.78
N ARG A 104 -3.29 7.36 10.45
CA ARG A 104 -3.85 8.71 10.68
C ARG A 104 -5.15 8.76 11.50
N VAL A 105 -5.57 7.66 12.12
CA VAL A 105 -6.70 7.64 13.06
C VAL A 105 -6.20 7.77 14.49
N THR A 106 -5.14 7.01 14.82
CA THR A 106 -4.49 7.05 16.14
C THR A 106 -3.12 7.69 16.00
N ASP A 107 -2.83 8.67 16.83
CA ASP A 107 -1.51 9.30 16.89
C ASP A 107 -0.42 8.28 17.23
N GLY A 108 0.69 8.31 16.48
CA GLY A 108 1.80 7.36 16.61
C GLY A 108 1.59 6.02 15.90
N VAL A 109 0.48 5.82 15.17
CA VAL A 109 0.24 4.62 14.34
C VAL A 109 0.74 4.85 12.92
N GLU A 110 1.80 4.15 12.53
CA GLU A 110 2.51 4.34 11.25
C GLU A 110 1.78 3.73 10.04
N VAL A 111 0.94 2.69 10.24
CA VAL A 111 0.31 1.95 9.15
C VAL A 111 -0.95 1.21 9.59
N SER A 112 -1.92 1.09 8.69
CA SER A 112 -3.09 0.22 8.90
C SER A 112 -2.70 -1.24 8.68
N THR A 113 -2.97 -2.07 9.69
CA THR A 113 -2.77 -3.51 9.62
C THR A 113 -4.03 -4.26 10.06
N GLY A 114 -3.98 -5.60 10.01
CA GLY A 114 -5.13 -6.46 10.33
C GLY A 114 -5.11 -7.71 9.44
N PRO A 115 -5.03 -7.57 8.08
CA PRO A 115 -4.65 -8.70 7.24
C PRO A 115 -3.20 -9.10 7.54
N LEU A 116 -3.01 -10.32 8.07
CA LEU A 116 -1.71 -10.80 8.53
C LEU A 116 -0.66 -10.78 7.41
N GLY A 117 0.59 -10.53 7.77
CA GLY A 117 1.72 -10.49 6.84
C GLY A 117 1.88 -9.18 6.05
N GLN A 118 0.83 -8.39 5.85
CA GLN A 118 0.91 -7.11 5.13
C GLN A 118 1.85 -6.12 5.81
N GLY A 119 1.79 -6.05 7.14
CA GLY A 119 2.67 -5.20 7.95
C GLY A 119 4.15 -5.52 7.77
N VAL A 120 4.51 -6.79 7.55
CA VAL A 120 5.88 -7.21 7.23
C VAL A 120 6.36 -6.58 5.93
N GLY A 121 5.54 -6.64 4.86
CA GLY A 121 5.84 -5.98 3.59
C GLY A 121 5.99 -4.46 3.74
N ASN A 122 5.09 -3.83 4.52
CA ASN A 122 5.18 -2.39 4.79
C ASN A 122 6.48 -2.05 5.54
N ALA A 123 6.87 -2.82 6.56
CA ALA A 123 8.13 -2.61 7.29
C ALA A 123 9.36 -2.77 6.40
N VAL A 124 9.36 -3.73 5.47
CA VAL A 124 10.42 -3.89 4.46
C VAL A 124 10.49 -2.65 3.56
N GLY A 125 9.34 -2.12 3.14
CA GLY A 125 9.25 -0.90 2.34
C GLY A 125 9.82 0.32 3.07
N MET A 126 9.48 0.50 4.36
CA MET A 126 10.03 1.57 5.21
C MET A 126 11.55 1.44 5.36
N ALA A 127 12.07 0.22 5.55
CA ALA A 127 13.52 -0.01 5.65
C ALA A 127 14.25 0.25 4.32
N ILE A 128 13.63 -0.06 3.16
CA ILE A 128 14.17 0.32 1.84
C ILE A 128 14.24 1.85 1.73
N ALA A 129 13.17 2.55 2.09
CA ALA A 129 13.08 3.99 2.02
C ALA A 129 14.13 4.67 2.94
N GLU A 130 14.33 4.16 4.15
CA GLU A 130 15.40 4.62 5.05
C GLU A 130 16.76 4.53 4.37
N THR A 131 17.12 3.37 3.79
CA THR A 131 18.43 3.21 3.14
C THR A 131 18.59 4.10 1.91
N LEU A 132 17.50 4.35 1.15
CA LEU A 132 17.49 5.30 0.02
C LEU A 132 17.77 6.74 0.49
N MET A 133 17.12 7.16 1.57
CA MET A 133 17.30 8.49 2.15
C MET A 133 18.70 8.65 2.77
N ALA A 134 19.14 7.66 3.55
CA ALA A 134 20.44 7.66 4.19
C ALA A 134 21.58 7.78 3.18
N GLU A 135 21.56 6.99 2.11
CA GLU A 135 22.59 7.02 1.07
C GLU A 135 22.59 8.33 0.26
N ARG A 136 21.42 8.98 0.13
CA ARG A 136 21.31 10.24 -0.60
C ARG A 136 21.80 11.43 0.21
N PHE A 137 21.46 11.47 1.50
CA PHE A 137 21.53 12.69 2.28
C PHE A 137 22.47 12.62 3.48
N ASN A 138 22.91 11.45 3.94
CA ASN A 138 23.94 11.36 4.95
C ASN A 138 25.30 11.77 4.38
N SER A 139 26.12 12.42 5.19
CA SER A 139 27.52 12.72 4.88
C SER A 139 28.42 12.37 6.06
N VAL A 140 29.74 12.39 5.85
CA VAL A 140 30.71 12.07 6.89
C VAL A 140 30.52 12.98 8.11
N GLY A 141 30.26 12.37 9.26
CA GLY A 141 29.97 13.08 10.51
C GLY A 141 28.53 13.55 10.69
N PHE A 142 27.65 13.37 9.68
CA PHE A 142 26.24 13.78 9.75
C PHE A 142 25.29 12.69 9.29
N PRO A 143 24.98 11.69 10.15
CA PRO A 143 23.98 10.67 9.88
C PRO A 143 22.57 11.23 10.17
N ILE A 144 22.08 12.14 9.29
CA ILE A 144 20.78 12.80 9.48
C ILE A 144 19.60 11.85 9.31
N ILE A 145 19.82 10.70 8.66
CA ILE A 145 18.85 9.58 8.54
C ILE A 145 19.49 8.34 9.15
N ASP A 146 18.98 7.90 10.30
CA ASP A 146 19.57 6.76 11.06
C ASP A 146 18.54 5.96 11.86
N ASN A 147 17.27 6.03 11.46
CA ASN A 147 16.17 5.40 12.18
C ASN A 147 16.06 3.89 11.88
N TYR A 148 15.55 3.14 12.85
CA TYR A 148 15.21 1.73 12.74
C TYR A 148 13.74 1.54 12.35
N THR A 149 13.46 0.40 11.70
CA THR A 149 12.10 -0.09 11.51
C THR A 149 11.92 -1.37 12.34
N TYR A 150 11.00 -1.32 13.30
CA TYR A 150 10.60 -2.46 14.11
C TYR A 150 9.25 -2.98 13.63
N CYS A 151 9.12 -4.30 13.47
CA CYS A 151 7.86 -4.92 13.08
C CYS A 151 7.55 -6.08 14.02
N LEU A 152 6.41 -6.01 14.71
CA LEU A 152 5.95 -7.09 15.58
C LEU A 152 5.07 -8.05 14.78
N VAL A 153 5.42 -9.33 14.83
CA VAL A 153 4.79 -10.41 14.07
C VAL A 153 4.42 -11.58 15.00
N GLY A 154 3.34 -12.28 14.67
CA GLY A 154 2.96 -13.53 15.28
C GLY A 154 3.23 -14.73 14.37
N ASP A 155 2.87 -15.94 14.85
CA ASP A 155 2.97 -17.18 14.07
C ASP A 155 2.17 -17.09 12.75
N GLY A 156 0.96 -16.53 12.80
CA GLY A 156 0.11 -16.36 11.62
C GLY A 156 0.72 -15.44 10.56
N ASP A 157 1.35 -14.31 10.96
CA ASP A 157 2.05 -13.44 10.01
C ASP A 157 3.13 -14.19 9.22
N LEU A 158 3.88 -15.07 9.91
CA LEU A 158 4.98 -15.81 9.28
C LEU A 158 4.53 -17.04 8.47
N MET A 159 3.25 -17.39 8.50
CA MET A 159 2.64 -18.36 7.58
C MET A 159 2.22 -17.70 6.26
N GLU A 160 1.94 -16.41 6.26
CA GLU A 160 1.47 -15.70 5.07
C GLU A 160 2.56 -15.62 3.99
N GLY A 161 2.19 -15.91 2.75
CA GLY A 161 3.10 -15.85 1.60
C GLY A 161 3.71 -14.47 1.42
N VAL A 162 2.92 -13.40 1.58
CA VAL A 162 3.37 -12.01 1.46
C VAL A 162 4.51 -11.69 2.44
N ALA A 163 4.44 -12.19 3.68
CA ALA A 163 5.51 -12.00 4.66
C ALA A 163 6.79 -12.74 4.24
N MET A 164 6.66 -13.96 3.73
CA MET A 164 7.81 -14.76 3.32
C MET A 164 8.50 -14.18 2.07
N GLU A 165 7.74 -13.71 1.09
CA GLU A 165 8.25 -12.98 -0.07
C GLU A 165 9.04 -11.73 0.37
N ALA A 166 8.45 -10.92 1.26
CA ALA A 166 9.06 -9.70 1.77
C ALA A 166 10.33 -9.98 2.59
N CYS A 167 10.31 -10.97 3.50
CA CYS A 167 11.47 -11.36 4.30
C CYS A 167 12.62 -11.91 3.44
N SER A 168 12.31 -12.69 2.41
CA SER A 168 13.31 -13.19 1.45
C SER A 168 14.01 -12.04 0.73
N LEU A 169 13.24 -11.04 0.28
CA LEU A 169 13.80 -9.85 -0.37
C LEU A 169 14.62 -9.00 0.62
N ALA A 170 14.14 -8.80 1.85
CA ALA A 170 14.84 -8.03 2.87
C ALA A 170 16.21 -8.62 3.23
N GLY A 171 16.30 -9.96 3.31
CA GLY A 171 17.58 -10.66 3.51
C GLY A 171 18.51 -10.49 2.31
N SER A 172 18.01 -10.63 1.09
CA SER A 172 18.80 -10.41 -0.15
C SER A 172 19.31 -8.97 -0.27
N LEU A 173 18.52 -8.01 0.21
CA LEU A 173 18.88 -6.59 0.25
C LEU A 173 19.69 -6.19 1.49
N ASN A 174 19.93 -7.09 2.42
CA ASN A 174 20.67 -6.82 3.67
C ASN A 174 20.19 -5.54 4.40
N LEU A 175 18.89 -5.44 4.70
CA LEU A 175 18.28 -4.28 5.37
C LEU A 175 18.55 -4.31 6.87
N ASN A 176 19.73 -3.93 7.29
CA ASN A 176 20.26 -4.15 8.64
C ASN A 176 19.54 -3.39 9.77
N LYS A 177 18.80 -2.31 9.45
CA LYS A 177 17.97 -1.57 10.41
C LYS A 177 16.53 -2.08 10.52
N LEU A 178 16.19 -3.17 9.81
CA LEU A 178 14.92 -3.87 9.96
C LEU A 178 15.03 -4.94 11.06
N ILE A 179 14.18 -4.83 12.08
CA ILE A 179 14.12 -5.77 13.19
C ILE A 179 12.71 -6.32 13.33
N LEU A 180 12.54 -7.63 13.08
CA LEU A 180 11.30 -8.33 13.35
C LEU A 180 11.28 -8.86 14.78
N LEU A 181 10.22 -8.50 15.53
CA LEU A 181 9.94 -8.92 16.89
C LEU A 181 8.90 -10.04 16.82
N TYR A 182 9.36 -11.30 16.82
CA TYR A 182 8.46 -12.44 16.63
C TYR A 182 7.96 -12.98 17.97
N ASP A 183 6.64 -12.85 18.17
CA ASP A 183 5.89 -13.48 19.28
C ASP A 183 5.67 -14.97 19.00
N SER A 184 6.56 -15.81 19.50
CA SER A 184 6.50 -17.27 19.34
C SER A 184 5.84 -17.89 20.58
N ASN A 185 4.50 -17.97 20.54
CA ASN A 185 3.69 -18.46 21.66
C ASN A 185 3.11 -19.87 21.46
N ASP A 186 3.38 -20.50 20.30
CA ASP A 186 2.95 -21.85 19.91
C ASP A 186 1.42 -22.03 19.77
N VAL A 187 0.66 -20.94 19.62
CA VAL A 187 -0.81 -20.98 19.57
C VAL A 187 -1.33 -20.14 18.39
N THR A 188 -2.29 -20.70 17.68
CA THR A 188 -3.14 -19.98 16.71
C THR A 188 -4.58 -19.92 17.23
N ILE A 189 -5.49 -19.29 16.48
CA ILE A 189 -6.89 -19.20 16.88
C ILE A 189 -7.56 -20.58 16.96
N ASP A 190 -7.18 -21.51 16.08
CA ASP A 190 -7.75 -22.86 16.01
C ASP A 190 -7.17 -23.84 17.05
N GLY A 191 -6.01 -23.50 17.66
CA GLY A 191 -5.38 -24.38 18.64
C GLY A 191 -3.87 -24.30 18.69
N SER A 192 -3.21 -25.43 18.94
CA SER A 192 -1.75 -25.53 18.93
C SER A 192 -1.19 -25.26 17.54
N LEU A 193 -0.12 -24.49 17.45
CA LEU A 193 0.63 -24.21 16.22
C LEU A 193 0.97 -25.47 15.42
N ASN A 194 1.26 -26.57 16.11
CA ASN A 194 1.64 -27.85 15.48
C ASN A 194 0.55 -28.47 14.60
N LEU A 195 -0.71 -27.99 14.69
CA LEU A 195 -1.80 -28.43 13.82
C LEU A 195 -1.58 -28.00 12.37
N SER A 196 -0.98 -26.83 12.17
CA SER A 196 -0.84 -26.21 10.84
C SER A 196 0.61 -25.89 10.44
N ASN A 197 1.54 -25.73 11.42
CA ASN A 197 2.92 -25.35 11.14
C ASN A 197 3.92 -26.09 12.04
N ARG A 198 4.92 -26.71 11.42
CA ARG A 198 6.08 -27.37 12.09
C ARG A 198 7.41 -26.86 11.54
N GLU A 199 7.43 -25.71 10.89
CA GLU A 199 8.64 -25.15 10.32
C GLU A 199 9.67 -24.74 11.38
N ASN A 200 10.93 -24.88 11.06
CA ASN A 200 12.01 -24.28 11.87
C ASN A 200 12.26 -22.84 11.40
N ILE A 201 11.50 -21.90 11.92
CA ILE A 201 11.58 -20.48 11.56
C ILE A 201 13.01 -19.93 11.68
N ALA A 202 13.75 -20.32 12.72
CA ALA A 202 15.14 -19.87 12.88
C ALA A 202 16.05 -20.33 11.73
N LYS A 203 15.91 -21.57 11.25
CA LYS A 203 16.67 -22.06 10.10
C LYS A 203 16.22 -21.41 8.82
N LYS A 204 14.91 -21.23 8.63
CA LYS A 204 14.30 -20.57 7.48
C LYS A 204 14.82 -19.14 7.30
N PHE A 205 14.80 -18.32 8.35
CA PHE A 205 15.32 -16.96 8.31
C PHE A 205 16.84 -16.89 8.11
N LYS A 206 17.61 -17.78 8.74
CA LYS A 206 19.06 -17.88 8.48
C LYS A 206 19.35 -18.19 7.00
N ALA A 207 18.59 -19.10 6.38
CA ALA A 207 18.73 -19.41 4.96
C ALA A 207 18.39 -18.22 4.05
N MET A 208 17.50 -17.31 4.47
CA MET A 208 17.20 -16.06 3.80
C MET A 208 18.22 -14.94 4.05
N GLY A 209 19.32 -15.20 4.78
CA GLY A 209 20.38 -14.21 5.04
C GLY A 209 20.17 -13.35 6.30
N TRP A 210 19.17 -13.63 7.12
CA TRP A 210 18.90 -12.89 8.35
C TRP A 210 19.80 -13.29 9.53
N ASN A 211 20.11 -12.34 10.40
CA ASN A 211 20.55 -12.61 11.77
C ASN A 211 19.36 -13.10 12.60
N VAL A 212 19.55 -14.11 13.44
CA VAL A 212 18.49 -14.69 14.28
C VAL A 212 18.92 -14.75 15.74
N ILE A 213 18.18 -14.07 16.58
CA ILE A 213 18.37 -14.02 18.03
C ILE A 213 17.22 -14.78 18.71
N ARG A 214 17.54 -15.67 19.66
CA ARG A 214 16.53 -16.36 20.47
C ARG A 214 16.48 -15.75 21.87
N CYS A 215 15.32 -15.22 22.25
CA CYS A 215 14.99 -14.76 23.59
C CYS A 215 14.07 -15.77 24.26
N ARG A 216 14.63 -16.69 25.08
CA ARG A 216 13.87 -17.76 25.73
C ARG A 216 12.90 -17.28 26.83
N LYS A 217 13.04 -16.05 27.30
CA LYS A 217 12.21 -15.41 28.33
C LYS A 217 11.52 -14.17 27.77
N GLY A 218 10.64 -14.35 26.76
CA GLY A 218 9.96 -13.26 26.04
C GLY A 218 9.00 -12.45 26.89
N ASN A 219 8.52 -13.00 28.00
CA ASN A 219 7.70 -12.28 28.97
C ASN A 219 8.51 -11.55 30.06
N ASN A 220 9.85 -11.56 29.98
CA ASN A 220 10.73 -10.86 30.92
C ASN A 220 11.32 -9.60 30.27
N TYR A 221 11.00 -8.44 30.81
CA TYR A 221 11.43 -7.13 30.31
C TYR A 221 12.94 -7.05 30.03
N TYR A 222 13.79 -7.38 31.01
CA TYR A 222 15.25 -7.26 30.88
C TYR A 222 15.83 -8.17 29.80
N SER A 223 15.19 -9.33 29.56
CA SER A 223 15.59 -10.24 28.49
C SER A 223 15.23 -9.66 27.13
N CYS A 224 14.08 -8.99 27.02
CA CYS A 224 13.64 -8.30 25.81
C CYS A 224 14.57 -7.11 25.49
N VAL A 225 14.88 -6.27 26.47
CA VAL A 225 15.83 -5.15 26.32
C VAL A 225 17.18 -5.63 25.76
N ARG A 226 17.76 -6.67 26.35
CA ARG A 226 19.05 -7.20 25.89
C ARG A 226 18.97 -7.81 24.48
N ALA A 227 17.87 -8.45 24.14
CA ALA A 227 17.69 -9.04 22.81
C ALA A 227 17.61 -7.96 21.73
N ILE A 228 16.84 -6.89 21.96
CA ILE A 228 16.71 -5.74 21.04
C ILE A 228 18.06 -5.01 20.92
N ALA A 229 18.76 -4.75 22.03
CA ALA A 229 20.08 -4.13 22.02
C ALA A 229 21.12 -4.93 21.20
N ARG A 230 21.03 -6.26 21.22
CA ARG A 230 21.87 -7.12 20.37
C ARG A 230 21.49 -7.04 18.90
N ALA A 231 20.21 -6.95 18.60
CA ALA A 231 19.72 -6.83 17.22
C ALA A 231 20.24 -5.55 16.55
N LYS A 232 20.24 -4.44 17.26
CA LYS A 232 20.77 -3.13 16.77
C LYS A 232 22.26 -3.14 16.42
N LYS A 233 23.02 -4.16 16.85
CA LYS A 233 24.45 -4.32 16.52
C LYS A 233 24.69 -5.19 15.29
N SER A 234 23.64 -5.71 14.67
CA SER A 234 23.75 -6.60 13.51
C SER A 234 23.94 -5.80 12.23
N ASP A 235 24.76 -6.31 11.33
CA ASP A 235 24.94 -5.83 9.96
C ASP A 235 23.91 -6.42 8.98
N LYS A 236 22.96 -7.21 9.49
CA LYS A 236 21.91 -7.90 8.74
C LYS A 236 20.53 -7.59 9.31
N PRO A 237 19.45 -7.70 8.53
CA PRO A 237 18.11 -7.69 9.11
C PRO A 237 18.01 -8.76 10.18
N THR A 238 17.32 -8.45 11.28
CA THR A 238 17.33 -9.34 12.45
C THR A 238 15.92 -9.82 12.80
N LEU A 239 15.77 -11.14 12.94
CA LEU A 239 14.62 -11.76 13.57
C LEU A 239 14.96 -12.05 15.04
N ILE A 240 14.18 -11.50 15.98
CA ILE A 240 14.25 -11.89 17.39
C ILE A 240 13.06 -12.81 17.68
N ILE A 241 13.33 -14.07 18.00
CA ILE A 241 12.30 -15.04 18.40
C ILE A 241 12.12 -14.93 19.90
N PHE A 242 11.02 -14.29 20.32
CA PHE A 242 10.62 -14.20 21.72
C PHE A 242 9.72 -15.37 22.08
N LYS A 243 10.21 -16.27 22.93
CA LYS A 243 9.36 -17.32 23.50
C LYS A 243 8.46 -16.72 24.57
N THR A 244 7.19 -16.61 24.29
CA THR A 244 6.18 -15.99 25.14
C THR A 244 5.12 -17.01 25.57
N THR A 245 4.22 -16.57 26.44
CA THR A 245 3.01 -17.29 26.84
C THR A 245 1.81 -16.42 26.50
N ILE A 246 0.93 -16.90 25.63
CA ILE A 246 -0.31 -16.21 25.28
C ILE A 246 -1.18 -16.07 26.53
N GLY A 247 -1.80 -14.89 26.74
CA GLY A 247 -2.69 -14.65 27.87
C GLY A 247 -2.04 -14.77 29.25
N ILE A 248 -0.73 -14.52 29.34
CA ILE A 248 0.04 -14.64 30.57
C ILE A 248 -0.62 -13.94 31.77
N GLY A 249 -0.77 -14.66 32.86
CA GLY A 249 -1.37 -14.19 34.11
C GLY A 249 -2.86 -14.51 34.23
N THR A 250 -3.57 -14.83 33.15
CA THR A 250 -4.96 -15.25 33.17
C THR A 250 -5.10 -16.75 33.55
N GLU A 251 -6.31 -17.21 33.86
CA GLU A 251 -6.58 -18.63 34.13
C GLU A 251 -6.45 -19.48 32.86
N LYS A 252 -6.58 -18.87 31.67
CA LYS A 252 -6.49 -19.53 30.36
C LYS A 252 -5.12 -19.36 29.68
N GLU A 253 -4.11 -18.93 30.43
CA GLU A 253 -2.78 -18.72 29.86
C GLU A 253 -2.23 -19.95 29.12
N GLY A 254 -1.54 -19.72 28.01
CA GLY A 254 -0.94 -20.78 27.18
C GLY A 254 -1.92 -21.58 26.32
N THR A 255 -3.20 -21.22 26.30
CA THR A 255 -4.22 -21.94 25.52
C THR A 255 -4.81 -21.07 24.41
N SER A 256 -5.36 -21.69 23.36
CA SER A 256 -6.06 -20.98 22.27
C SER A 256 -7.36 -20.31 22.74
N SER A 257 -7.96 -20.79 23.83
CA SER A 257 -9.20 -20.25 24.38
C SER A 257 -9.12 -18.79 24.84
N ILE A 258 -7.89 -18.24 25.04
CA ILE A 258 -7.68 -16.82 25.36
C ILE A 258 -7.36 -15.97 24.12
N HIS A 259 -7.17 -16.56 22.94
CA HIS A 259 -6.65 -15.87 21.77
C HIS A 259 -7.49 -14.64 21.40
N GLY A 260 -8.77 -14.83 21.07
CA GLY A 260 -9.66 -13.79 20.51
C GLY A 260 -10.83 -13.42 21.41
N ILE A 261 -10.72 -13.53 22.74
CA ILE A 261 -11.79 -13.24 23.68
C ILE A 261 -11.44 -12.08 24.62
N ALA A 262 -12.50 -11.41 25.10
CA ALA A 262 -12.45 -10.51 26.24
C ALA A 262 -12.61 -11.30 27.55
N LEU A 263 -11.94 -10.85 28.62
CA LEU A 263 -12.20 -11.38 29.96
C LEU A 263 -13.58 -10.89 30.44
N ASN A 264 -14.36 -11.76 31.07
CA ASN A 264 -15.56 -11.32 31.77
C ASN A 264 -15.21 -10.58 33.07
N SER A 265 -16.21 -10.01 33.75
CA SER A 265 -16.00 -9.16 34.94
C SER A 265 -15.31 -9.91 36.10
N GLU A 266 -15.60 -11.18 36.30
CA GLU A 266 -15.00 -12.01 37.36
C GLU A 266 -13.57 -12.37 37.02
N GLU A 267 -13.31 -12.82 35.78
CA GLU A 267 -11.98 -13.11 35.25
C GLU A 267 -11.06 -11.87 35.32
N LEU A 268 -11.59 -10.70 34.92
CA LEU A 268 -10.84 -9.43 34.99
C LEU A 268 -10.52 -9.04 36.44
N LYS A 269 -11.48 -9.18 37.35
CA LYS A 269 -11.27 -8.88 38.77
C LYS A 269 -10.21 -9.82 39.39
N ALA A 270 -10.26 -11.11 39.08
CA ALA A 270 -9.28 -12.08 39.51
C ALA A 270 -7.87 -11.77 38.93
N PHE A 271 -7.80 -11.42 37.65
CA PHE A 271 -6.57 -11.01 36.97
C PHE A 271 -5.94 -9.75 37.61
N ASN A 272 -6.74 -8.69 37.84
CA ASN A 272 -6.26 -7.46 38.47
C ASN A 272 -5.78 -7.70 39.90
N LYS A 273 -6.49 -8.52 40.68
CA LYS A 273 -6.08 -8.91 42.03
C LYS A 273 -4.72 -9.63 42.03
N LYS A 274 -4.49 -10.54 41.07
CA LYS A 274 -3.19 -11.25 40.89
C LYS A 274 -2.05 -10.27 40.56
N LEU A 275 -2.35 -9.17 39.84
CA LEU A 275 -1.37 -8.12 39.51
C LEU A 275 -1.18 -7.10 40.64
N GLY A 276 -1.97 -7.15 41.71
CA GLY A 276 -1.96 -6.17 42.81
C GLY A 276 -2.55 -4.82 42.41
N ILE A 277 -3.59 -4.81 41.55
CA ILE A 277 -4.26 -3.61 41.06
C ILE A 277 -5.72 -3.63 41.53
N GLU A 278 -6.10 -2.59 42.27
CA GLU A 278 -7.43 -2.48 42.89
C GLU A 278 -8.32 -1.52 42.10
N GLU A 279 -7.76 -0.45 41.55
CA GLU A 279 -8.49 0.60 40.85
C GLU A 279 -8.49 0.41 39.35
N ASN A 280 -9.67 0.48 38.73
CA ASN A 280 -9.83 0.36 37.30
C ASN A 280 -9.56 1.69 36.57
N PHE A 281 -8.95 1.61 35.39
CA PHE A 281 -8.64 2.76 34.53
C PHE A 281 -7.85 3.87 35.27
N TYR A 282 -6.96 3.46 36.15
CA TYR A 282 -6.07 4.35 36.88
C TYR A 282 -4.60 4.00 36.57
N ILE A 283 -3.77 5.01 36.34
CA ILE A 283 -2.33 4.89 36.12
C ILE A 283 -1.64 5.75 37.18
N PRO A 284 -0.91 5.15 38.15
CA PRO A 284 -0.19 5.90 39.19
C PRO A 284 0.85 6.87 38.60
N ASN A 285 1.09 7.97 39.29
CA ASN A 285 2.03 9.00 38.83
C ASN A 285 3.44 8.47 38.62
N ASP A 286 3.95 7.62 39.52
CA ASP A 286 5.27 7.01 39.36
C ASP A 286 5.39 6.12 38.11
N VAL A 287 4.33 5.40 37.75
CA VAL A 287 4.25 4.62 36.50
C VAL A 287 4.21 5.55 35.27
N ARG A 288 3.41 6.60 35.35
CA ARG A 288 3.33 7.62 34.30
C ARG A 288 4.69 8.30 34.10
N ASP A 289 5.34 8.76 35.16
CA ASP A 289 6.63 9.43 35.12
C ASP A 289 7.73 8.52 34.57
N PHE A 290 7.68 7.22 34.91
CA PHE A 290 8.58 6.22 34.35
C PHE A 290 8.41 6.12 32.81
N CYS A 291 7.20 6.06 32.28
CA CYS A 291 6.95 6.04 30.83
C CYS A 291 7.35 7.38 30.17
N MET A 292 6.92 8.49 30.75
CA MET A 292 7.18 9.84 30.22
C MET A 292 8.67 10.22 30.18
N SER A 293 9.53 9.53 30.91
CA SER A 293 10.98 9.76 30.80
C SER A 293 11.54 9.39 29.43
N SER A 294 10.92 8.43 28.72
CA SER A 294 11.30 8.09 27.33
C SER A 294 10.82 9.16 26.35
N SER A 295 9.62 9.72 26.54
CA SER A 295 9.10 10.83 25.73
C SER A 295 9.99 12.08 25.87
N ARG A 296 10.42 12.38 27.12
CA ARG A 296 11.42 13.45 27.35
C ARG A 296 12.74 13.18 26.65
N ARG A 297 13.24 11.94 26.69
CA ARG A 297 14.45 11.54 25.95
C ARG A 297 14.25 11.70 24.44
N GLY A 298 13.11 11.26 23.91
CA GLY A 298 12.80 11.38 22.49
C GLY A 298 12.76 12.82 22.02
N LYS A 299 12.13 13.73 22.78
CA LYS A 299 12.15 15.16 22.52
C LYS A 299 13.57 15.74 22.47
N LEU A 300 14.41 15.41 23.44
CA LEU A 300 15.82 15.83 23.46
C LEU A 300 16.61 15.29 22.24
N ASN A 301 16.35 14.06 21.82
CA ASN A 301 16.93 13.50 20.60
C ASN A 301 16.50 14.27 19.35
N HIS A 302 15.23 14.65 19.25
CA HIS A 302 14.70 15.44 18.16
C HIS A 302 15.29 16.87 18.15
N GLU A 303 15.36 17.53 19.30
CA GLU A 303 15.99 18.85 19.44
C GLU A 303 17.48 18.79 19.02
N LYS A 304 18.20 17.76 19.43
CA LYS A 304 19.58 17.53 19.00
C LYS A 304 19.67 17.30 17.50
N TRP A 305 18.79 16.47 16.92
CA TRP A 305 18.75 16.23 15.48
C TRP A 305 18.52 17.53 14.69
N ASN A 306 17.64 18.43 15.17
CA ASN A 306 17.41 19.74 14.57
C ASN A 306 18.68 20.62 14.61
N GLN A 307 19.45 20.58 15.71
CA GLN A 307 20.73 21.28 15.83
C GLN A 307 21.77 20.69 14.84
N ASP A 308 21.88 19.36 14.78
CA ASP A 308 22.77 18.67 13.85
C ASP A 308 22.40 18.98 12.39
N LEU A 309 21.09 19.05 12.06
CA LEU A 309 20.61 19.44 10.73
C LEU A 309 20.96 20.89 10.38
N ALA A 310 20.90 21.82 11.34
CA ALA A 310 21.33 23.21 11.11
C ALA A 310 22.83 23.32 10.81
N VAL A 311 23.67 22.56 11.52
CA VAL A 311 25.11 22.47 11.25
C VAL A 311 25.37 21.79 9.90
N TYR A 312 24.63 20.72 9.60
CA TYR A 312 24.66 20.03 8.29
C TYR A 312 24.36 20.99 7.14
N ALA A 313 23.35 21.84 7.28
CA ALA A 313 22.97 22.83 6.27
C ALA A 313 24.10 23.80 5.90
N THR A 314 24.91 24.20 6.89
CA THR A 314 26.06 25.07 6.67
C THR A 314 27.29 24.33 6.14
N SER A 315 27.50 23.10 6.61
CA SER A 315 28.65 22.26 6.23
C SER A 315 28.50 21.58 4.87
N ASN A 316 27.27 21.29 4.45
CA ASN A 316 26.91 20.60 3.21
C ASN A 316 25.78 21.33 2.45
N PRO A 317 25.96 22.60 2.04
CA PRO A 317 24.86 23.45 1.56
C PRO A 317 24.21 22.93 0.28
N GLU A 318 24.96 22.28 -0.62
CA GLU A 318 24.40 21.68 -1.83
C GLU A 318 23.52 20.47 -1.52
N LEU A 319 24.01 19.58 -0.65
CA LEU A 319 23.28 18.37 -0.26
C LEU A 319 22.04 18.74 0.57
N TYR A 320 22.13 19.77 1.42
CA TYR A 320 20.98 20.30 2.16
C TYR A 320 19.91 20.91 1.23
N ARG A 321 20.30 21.64 0.16
CA ARG A 321 19.35 22.13 -0.85
C ARG A 321 18.61 20.97 -1.54
N GLN A 322 19.32 19.89 -1.87
CA GLN A 322 18.71 18.69 -2.45
C GLN A 322 17.77 18.01 -1.44
N PHE A 323 18.17 17.93 -0.17
CA PHE A 323 17.34 17.40 0.92
C PHE A 323 16.03 18.18 1.07
N VAL A 324 16.08 19.50 1.18
CA VAL A 324 14.88 20.35 1.27
C VAL A 324 14.02 20.24 0.01
N SER A 325 14.64 20.20 -1.17
CA SER A 325 13.93 20.05 -2.44
C SER A 325 13.24 18.70 -2.59
N PHE A 326 13.68 17.67 -1.88
CA PHE A 326 13.03 16.36 -1.88
C PHE A 326 11.60 16.42 -1.32
N PHE A 327 11.34 17.29 -0.35
CA PHE A 327 10.02 17.47 0.26
C PHE A 327 9.13 18.50 -0.45
N ASP A 328 9.62 19.11 -1.54
CA ASP A 328 8.88 20.14 -2.30
C ASP A 328 8.35 19.59 -3.63
N ARG A 329 7.24 18.85 -3.56
CA ARG A 329 6.56 18.26 -4.74
C ARG A 329 5.87 19.31 -5.63
N LYS A 330 5.56 20.50 -5.09
CA LYS A 330 4.71 21.51 -5.76
C LYS A 330 5.39 22.23 -6.93
N LYS A 331 6.72 22.05 -7.12
CA LYS A 331 7.50 22.79 -8.13
C LYS A 331 7.50 22.19 -9.54
N VAL A 332 6.88 21.03 -9.75
CA VAL A 332 6.83 20.45 -11.11
C VAL A 332 5.64 21.03 -11.86
N ASP A 333 5.92 21.91 -12.80
CA ASP A 333 4.94 22.44 -13.76
C ASP A 333 4.62 21.34 -14.80
N ILE A 334 3.62 20.54 -14.47
CA ILE A 334 3.21 19.37 -15.27
C ILE A 334 2.59 19.83 -16.59
N GLU A 335 1.97 21.01 -16.63
CA GLU A 335 1.38 21.58 -17.85
C GLU A 335 2.45 21.92 -18.91
N LYS A 336 3.66 22.29 -18.49
CA LYS A 336 4.79 22.45 -19.40
C LYS A 336 5.31 21.13 -19.98
N LEU A 337 5.18 20.04 -19.25
CA LEU A 337 5.56 18.71 -19.73
C LEU A 337 4.59 18.18 -20.80
N SER A 338 3.30 18.49 -20.69
CA SER A 338 2.28 18.04 -21.64
C SER A 338 2.41 18.64 -23.03
N ARG A 339 3.18 19.73 -23.19
CA ARG A 339 3.38 20.44 -24.48
C ARG A 339 4.63 20.02 -25.22
N SER A 340 5.47 19.17 -24.66
CA SER A 340 6.65 18.65 -25.38
C SER A 340 6.19 17.72 -26.50
N SER A 341 6.80 17.88 -27.66
CA SER A 341 6.50 17.17 -28.90
C SER A 341 6.94 15.70 -28.82
N TYR A 342 6.15 14.90 -28.16
CA TYR A 342 6.38 13.47 -28.21
C TYR A 342 5.96 12.91 -29.57
N LYS A 343 6.80 12.09 -30.18
CA LYS A 343 6.40 11.30 -31.33
C LYS A 343 5.71 10.04 -30.82
N TRP A 344 4.40 10.06 -30.82
CA TRP A 344 3.53 9.00 -30.30
C TRP A 344 3.28 7.86 -31.28
N GLU A 345 3.61 8.07 -32.57
CA GLU A 345 3.28 7.13 -33.62
C GLU A 345 3.96 5.77 -33.42
N GLY A 346 3.16 4.74 -33.41
CA GLY A 346 3.63 3.36 -33.36
C GLY A 346 4.13 2.87 -32.02
N LEU A 347 3.88 3.58 -30.92
CA LEU A 347 4.19 3.14 -29.56
C LEU A 347 3.03 2.35 -28.95
N SER A 348 3.37 1.39 -28.08
CA SER A 348 2.40 0.74 -27.20
C SER A 348 2.16 1.59 -25.95
N GLY A 349 1.07 1.34 -25.21
CA GLY A 349 0.80 2.03 -23.94
C GLY A 349 1.94 1.90 -22.94
N ARG A 350 2.58 0.73 -22.83
CA ARG A 350 3.76 0.52 -21.97
C ARG A 350 5.00 1.29 -22.42
N ASP A 351 5.23 1.42 -23.74
CA ASP A 351 6.36 2.22 -24.26
C ASP A 351 6.13 3.71 -24.02
N LEU A 352 4.88 4.21 -24.21
CA LEU A 352 4.49 5.57 -23.85
C LEU A 352 4.69 5.83 -22.36
N ASN A 353 4.27 4.90 -21.51
CA ASN A 353 4.46 5.02 -20.07
C ASN A 353 5.94 5.11 -19.70
N ASN A 354 6.82 4.35 -20.36
CA ASN A 354 8.26 4.45 -20.13
C ASN A 354 8.78 5.86 -20.43
N VAL A 355 8.38 6.45 -21.54
CA VAL A 355 8.77 7.82 -21.90
C VAL A 355 8.29 8.82 -20.83
N VAL A 356 7.01 8.78 -20.48
CA VAL A 356 6.41 9.70 -19.51
C VAL A 356 7.01 9.50 -18.11
N LEU A 357 7.16 8.25 -17.65
CA LEU A 357 7.79 7.93 -16.36
C LEU A 357 9.19 8.55 -16.27
N ASN A 358 9.99 8.43 -17.33
CA ASN A 358 11.36 8.93 -17.35
C ASN A 358 11.43 10.45 -17.36
N GLU A 359 10.53 11.12 -18.05
CA GLU A 359 10.41 12.59 -17.98
C GLU A 359 10.14 13.10 -16.55
N PHE A 360 9.18 12.45 -15.88
CA PHE A 360 8.87 12.78 -14.50
C PHE A 360 10.00 12.40 -13.54
N ALA A 361 10.61 11.23 -13.72
CA ALA A 361 11.69 10.74 -12.87
C ALA A 361 12.97 11.59 -12.95
N GLN A 362 13.22 12.30 -14.06
CA GLN A 362 14.31 13.26 -14.17
C GLN A 362 14.10 14.49 -13.27
N LYS A 363 12.86 14.90 -13.04
CA LYS A 363 12.49 16.07 -12.26
C LYS A 363 12.13 15.75 -10.81
N LEU A 364 11.53 14.57 -10.59
CA LEU A 364 11.10 14.09 -9.30
C LEU A 364 11.99 12.91 -8.86
N THR A 365 12.99 13.23 -8.04
CA THR A 365 13.91 12.21 -7.51
C THR A 365 13.24 11.28 -6.49
N GLN A 366 12.04 11.63 -6.02
CA GLN A 366 11.17 10.84 -5.14
C GLN A 366 10.59 9.60 -5.83
N ILE A 367 10.51 9.59 -7.17
CA ILE A 367 9.99 8.44 -7.91
C ILE A 367 10.99 7.28 -7.82
N VAL A 368 10.53 6.17 -7.26
CA VAL A 368 11.28 4.91 -7.10
C VAL A 368 10.34 3.74 -7.34
N GLY A 369 10.83 2.61 -7.80
CA GLY A 369 9.98 1.44 -7.97
C GLY A 369 10.60 0.37 -8.84
N GLY A 370 9.77 -0.51 -9.40
CA GLY A 370 10.25 -1.59 -10.24
C GLY A 370 9.15 -2.58 -10.62
N SER A 371 9.54 -3.82 -10.89
CA SER A 371 8.60 -4.85 -11.35
C SER A 371 8.84 -6.19 -10.67
N ALA A 372 7.83 -7.07 -10.78
CA ALA A 372 7.93 -8.46 -10.37
C ALA A 372 8.62 -9.29 -11.46
N ASP A 373 9.93 -9.06 -11.65
CA ASP A 373 10.78 -9.73 -12.64
C ASP A 373 10.37 -9.52 -14.12
N LEU A 374 9.63 -8.44 -14.40
CA LEU A 374 9.07 -8.14 -15.72
C LEU A 374 9.52 -6.78 -16.28
N MET A 375 10.63 -6.21 -15.79
CA MET A 375 11.08 -4.86 -16.13
C MET A 375 11.12 -4.62 -17.66
N HIS A 376 11.70 -5.52 -18.43
CA HIS A 376 11.81 -5.40 -19.88
C HIS A 376 10.48 -5.59 -20.61
N SER A 377 9.57 -6.39 -20.04
CA SER A 377 8.25 -6.66 -20.62
C SER A 377 7.26 -5.54 -20.31
N THR A 378 7.28 -5.00 -19.11
CA THR A 378 6.38 -3.90 -18.69
C THR A 378 6.88 -2.52 -19.08
N LYS A 379 8.18 -2.40 -19.41
CA LYS A 379 8.86 -1.11 -19.68
C LYS A 379 8.80 -0.11 -18.52
N ALA A 380 8.47 -0.57 -17.31
CA ALA A 380 8.38 0.27 -16.12
C ALA A 380 9.73 0.31 -15.39
N PHE A 381 10.63 1.17 -15.84
CA PHE A 381 11.95 1.40 -15.24
C PHE A 381 12.44 2.82 -15.49
N ILE A 382 13.28 3.32 -14.60
CA ILE A 382 13.88 4.64 -14.68
C ILE A 382 15.25 4.51 -15.36
N GLU A 383 15.37 5.09 -16.54
CA GLU A 383 16.62 5.16 -17.29
C GLU A 383 17.66 5.96 -16.47
N ASN A 384 18.89 5.50 -16.42
CA ASN A 384 19.95 6.06 -15.60
C ASN A 384 19.63 6.15 -14.09
N GLY A 385 18.52 5.55 -13.64
CA GLY A 385 18.14 5.49 -12.23
C GLY A 385 18.97 4.52 -11.39
N GLY A 386 19.76 3.66 -12.01
CA GLY A 386 20.53 2.60 -11.37
C GLY A 386 19.63 1.51 -10.78
N HIS A 387 20.23 0.37 -10.42
CA HIS A 387 19.55 -0.75 -9.77
C HIS A 387 19.78 -0.70 -8.27
N TYR A 388 18.70 -0.71 -7.49
CA TYR A 388 18.77 -0.74 -6.03
C TYR A 388 19.21 -2.12 -5.55
N ASN A 389 20.32 -2.19 -4.83
CA ASN A 389 20.88 -3.41 -4.24
C ASN A 389 21.85 -3.07 -3.09
N VAL A 390 22.50 -4.09 -2.53
CA VAL A 390 23.47 -3.92 -1.42
C VAL A 390 24.63 -2.99 -1.78
N GLY A 391 25.12 -3.06 -3.00
CA GLY A 391 26.24 -2.23 -3.49
C GLY A 391 25.83 -0.86 -4.05
N ASN A 392 24.52 -0.61 -4.20
CA ASN A 392 24.02 0.66 -4.74
C ASN A 392 22.67 1.03 -4.11
N ARG A 393 22.71 1.71 -2.98
CA ARG A 393 21.52 2.20 -2.27
C ARG A 393 20.89 3.46 -2.91
N ARG A 394 21.57 4.09 -3.87
CA ARG A 394 21.04 5.23 -4.66
C ARG A 394 20.17 4.79 -5.83
N GLY A 395 20.22 3.51 -6.19
CA GLY A 395 19.44 2.97 -7.29
C GLY A 395 17.93 3.17 -7.08
N ARG A 396 17.25 3.61 -8.13
CA ARG A 396 15.79 3.87 -8.08
C ARG A 396 14.95 2.75 -8.69
N ASN A 397 15.59 1.77 -9.35
CA ASN A 397 14.93 0.58 -9.89
C ASN A 397 15.09 -0.58 -8.90
N ILE A 398 13.98 -0.99 -8.30
CA ILE A 398 13.91 -2.08 -7.31
C ILE A 398 13.53 -3.37 -8.03
N HIS A 399 14.33 -4.43 -7.86
CA HIS A 399 14.04 -5.75 -8.39
C HIS A 399 13.30 -6.58 -7.34
N PHE A 400 11.97 -6.61 -7.42
CA PHE A 400 11.16 -7.38 -6.46
C PHE A 400 11.25 -8.89 -6.67
N GLY A 401 11.66 -9.35 -7.87
CA GLY A 401 11.55 -10.74 -8.30
C GLY A 401 10.08 -11.15 -8.49
N VAL A 402 9.80 -12.41 -8.72
CA VAL A 402 8.42 -12.92 -8.88
C VAL A 402 7.73 -12.96 -7.51
N ARG A 403 7.34 -11.78 -7.02
CA ARG A 403 6.75 -11.52 -5.68
C ARG A 403 5.73 -10.39 -5.74
N GLU A 404 4.68 -10.54 -6.54
CA GLU A 404 3.69 -9.48 -6.76
C GLU A 404 3.03 -9.03 -5.45
N HIS A 405 2.67 -9.97 -4.57
CA HIS A 405 1.98 -9.66 -3.33
C HIS A 405 2.86 -8.81 -2.40
N ALA A 406 4.10 -9.25 -2.15
CA ALA A 406 5.04 -8.46 -1.35
C ALA A 406 5.42 -7.14 -2.04
N MET A 407 5.58 -7.13 -3.37
CA MET A 407 5.82 -5.91 -4.13
C MET A 407 4.77 -4.84 -3.81
N GLY A 408 3.48 -5.20 -3.85
CA GLY A 408 2.39 -4.30 -3.48
C GLY A 408 2.47 -3.80 -2.03
N ALA A 409 2.77 -4.69 -1.07
CA ALA A 409 2.91 -4.32 0.33
C ALA A 409 4.16 -3.46 0.59
N ILE A 410 5.28 -3.75 -0.10
CA ILE A 410 6.54 -2.99 0.03
C ILE A 410 6.39 -1.57 -0.50
N VAL A 411 5.76 -1.37 -1.67
CA VAL A 411 5.54 0.00 -2.18
C VAL A 411 4.59 0.80 -1.29
N ASN A 412 3.65 0.15 -0.60
CA ASN A 412 2.86 0.81 0.44
C ASN A 412 3.76 1.32 1.58
N GLY A 413 4.70 0.50 2.04
CA GLY A 413 5.67 0.89 3.06
C GLY A 413 6.60 2.02 2.62
N ILE A 414 7.04 2.02 1.36
CA ILE A 414 7.83 3.13 0.79
C ILE A 414 7.00 4.41 0.75
N SER A 415 5.72 4.33 0.37
CA SER A 415 4.80 5.50 0.33
C SER A 415 4.50 6.05 1.72
N LEU A 416 4.56 5.21 2.77
CA LEU A 416 4.38 5.61 4.17
C LEU A 416 5.62 6.26 4.77
N TYR A 417 6.79 6.10 4.13
CA TYR A 417 8.03 6.70 4.55
C TYR A 417 8.26 8.00 3.79
N GLU A 418 7.68 9.09 4.32
CA GLU A 418 7.80 10.45 3.80
C GLU A 418 7.38 10.60 2.31
N ASP A 419 7.96 11.56 1.59
CA ASP A 419 7.52 12.02 0.28
C ASP A 419 7.92 11.13 -0.92
N PHE A 420 8.21 9.87 -0.75
CA PHE A 420 8.42 8.98 -1.89
C PHE A 420 7.15 8.81 -2.74
N ILE A 421 7.36 8.65 -4.04
CA ILE A 421 6.33 8.36 -5.05
C ILE A 421 6.66 6.99 -5.63
N PRO A 422 6.29 5.89 -4.96
CA PRO A 422 6.62 4.57 -5.43
C PRO A 422 5.74 4.12 -6.58
N PHE A 423 6.33 3.34 -7.49
CA PHE A 423 5.58 2.59 -8.49
C PHE A 423 5.93 1.10 -8.43
N CYS A 424 5.00 0.27 -8.91
CA CYS A 424 5.28 -1.12 -9.18
C CYS A 424 4.54 -1.61 -10.42
N SER A 425 5.06 -2.67 -11.04
CA SER A 425 4.57 -3.12 -12.32
C SER A 425 4.57 -4.64 -12.46
N THR A 426 3.51 -5.14 -13.09
CA THR A 426 3.36 -6.51 -13.57
C THR A 426 2.36 -6.54 -14.73
N PHE A 427 2.03 -7.72 -15.28
CA PHE A 427 0.94 -7.86 -16.23
C PHE A 427 -0.41 -7.69 -15.52
N LEU A 428 -1.41 -7.18 -16.23
CA LEU A 428 -2.74 -6.95 -15.66
C LEU A 428 -3.35 -8.26 -15.11
N SER A 429 -3.15 -9.38 -15.80
CA SER A 429 -3.61 -10.70 -15.34
C SER A 429 -3.05 -11.11 -13.97
N PHE A 430 -1.89 -10.57 -13.56
CA PHE A 430 -1.25 -10.87 -12.28
C PHE A 430 -1.55 -9.84 -11.18
N ALA A 431 -2.33 -8.80 -11.48
CA ALA A 431 -2.81 -7.86 -10.47
C ALA A 431 -3.55 -8.57 -9.32
N ASN A 432 -4.19 -9.70 -9.60
CA ASN A 432 -4.92 -10.50 -8.61
C ASN A 432 -4.07 -10.91 -7.41
N TYR A 433 -2.78 -11.19 -7.63
CA TYR A 433 -1.84 -11.50 -6.54
C TYR A 433 -1.64 -10.33 -5.57
N MET A 434 -1.92 -9.09 -5.98
CA MET A 434 -1.66 -7.86 -5.23
C MET A 434 -2.89 -7.29 -4.52
N TYR A 435 -4.07 -7.82 -4.73
CA TYR A 435 -5.34 -7.20 -4.31
C TYR A 435 -5.41 -6.85 -2.81
N PRO A 436 -4.94 -7.68 -1.86
CA PRO A 436 -4.94 -7.28 -0.45
C PRO A 436 -4.09 -6.04 -0.20
N SER A 437 -2.92 -5.93 -0.85
CA SER A 437 -2.03 -4.76 -0.73
C SER A 437 -2.62 -3.51 -1.38
N ILE A 438 -3.27 -3.63 -2.55
CA ILE A 438 -3.97 -2.53 -3.23
C ILE A 438 -5.14 -2.03 -2.37
N ARG A 439 -5.90 -2.94 -1.75
CA ARG A 439 -7.00 -2.57 -0.85
C ARG A 439 -6.49 -1.73 0.33
N LEU A 440 -5.36 -2.10 0.94
CA LEU A 440 -4.77 -1.34 2.04
C LEU A 440 -4.22 0.02 1.56
N ALA A 441 -3.57 0.08 0.40
CA ALA A 441 -3.17 1.35 -0.21
C ALA A 441 -4.37 2.30 -0.38
N SER A 442 -5.49 1.77 -0.88
CA SER A 442 -6.74 2.53 -1.10
C SER A 442 -7.32 3.03 0.21
N SER A 443 -7.42 2.17 1.24
CA SER A 443 -7.96 2.54 2.54
C SER A 443 -7.11 3.58 3.29
N MET A 444 -5.79 3.53 3.12
CA MET A 444 -4.84 4.50 3.68
C MET A 444 -4.63 5.74 2.77
N LYS A 445 -5.19 5.76 1.56
CA LYS A 445 -5.02 6.81 0.54
C LYS A 445 -3.55 7.07 0.21
N LEU A 446 -2.77 6.00 0.02
CA LEU A 446 -1.34 6.08 -0.27
C LEU A 446 -1.08 6.48 -1.72
N ASN A 447 -0.05 7.29 -1.94
CA ASN A 447 0.37 7.71 -3.28
C ASN A 447 1.23 6.63 -3.94
N VAL A 448 0.58 5.60 -4.48
CA VAL A 448 1.23 4.48 -5.20
C VAL A 448 0.75 4.44 -6.64
N MET A 449 1.67 4.33 -7.58
CA MET A 449 1.37 4.12 -9.00
C MET A 449 1.55 2.64 -9.36
N TYR A 450 0.47 1.99 -9.80
CA TYR A 450 0.50 0.63 -10.34
C TYR A 450 0.52 0.70 -11.86
N PHE A 451 1.52 0.08 -12.50
CA PHE A 451 1.59 -0.03 -13.96
C PHE A 451 1.27 -1.46 -14.37
N PHE A 452 0.03 -1.69 -14.78
CA PHE A 452 -0.43 -2.98 -15.26
C PHE A 452 -0.45 -2.99 -16.78
N THR A 453 0.44 -3.80 -17.37
CA THR A 453 0.57 -3.90 -18.83
C THR A 453 -0.13 -5.14 -19.36
N HIS A 454 -0.18 -5.30 -20.71
CA HIS A 454 -0.88 -6.42 -21.33
C HIS A 454 -2.38 -6.36 -21.02
N ASP A 455 -2.99 -5.22 -21.38
CA ASP A 455 -4.29 -4.69 -20.92
C ASP A 455 -5.51 -5.51 -21.35
N SER A 456 -5.38 -6.47 -22.27
CA SER A 456 -6.54 -7.13 -22.88
C SER A 456 -6.19 -8.51 -23.49
N ILE A 457 -7.19 -9.20 -24.02
CA ILE A 457 -7.01 -10.47 -24.75
C ILE A 457 -6.11 -10.34 -25.97
N TYR A 458 -5.68 -9.13 -26.35
CA TYR A 458 -4.68 -8.89 -27.38
C TYR A 458 -3.28 -9.47 -27.04
N VAL A 459 -3.07 -9.94 -25.81
CA VAL A 459 -1.88 -10.73 -25.44
C VAL A 459 -1.69 -11.94 -26.37
N GLY A 460 -2.80 -12.48 -26.88
CA GLY A 460 -2.84 -13.40 -27.99
C GLY A 460 -2.16 -14.73 -27.72
N GLN A 461 -0.88 -14.85 -28.06
CA GLN A 461 -0.12 -16.11 -28.04
C GLN A 461 -0.01 -16.71 -26.63
N ASP A 462 0.03 -15.89 -25.57
CA ASP A 462 0.15 -16.36 -24.19
C ASP A 462 -1.10 -17.14 -23.71
N GLY A 463 -2.25 -16.93 -24.35
CA GLY A 463 -3.47 -17.69 -24.13
C GLY A 463 -4.19 -17.38 -22.80
N LYS A 464 -5.09 -18.28 -22.40
CA LYS A 464 -6.08 -18.08 -21.34
C LYS A 464 -5.51 -17.62 -20.00
N SER A 465 -4.37 -18.15 -19.58
CA SER A 465 -3.75 -17.84 -18.27
C SER A 465 -3.23 -16.39 -18.17
N HIS A 466 -3.08 -15.70 -19.31
CA HIS A 466 -2.55 -14.34 -19.38
C HIS A 466 -3.58 -13.31 -19.86
N GLN A 467 -4.81 -13.73 -20.15
CA GLN A 467 -5.88 -12.85 -20.63
C GLN A 467 -6.56 -12.13 -19.46
N PRO A 468 -6.41 -10.79 -19.32
CA PRO A 468 -7.03 -10.04 -18.25
C PRO A 468 -8.49 -9.69 -18.62
N ILE A 469 -9.42 -10.55 -18.30
CA ILE A 469 -10.85 -10.37 -18.60
C ILE A 469 -11.58 -9.76 -17.41
N GLU A 470 -11.30 -10.26 -16.20
CA GLU A 470 -11.99 -9.90 -14.96
C GLU A 470 -11.28 -8.81 -14.15
N GLN A 471 -10.04 -8.47 -14.48
CA GLN A 471 -9.20 -7.62 -13.64
C GLN A 471 -9.66 -6.16 -13.60
N LEU A 472 -10.17 -5.63 -14.73
CA LEU A 472 -10.70 -4.26 -14.76
C LEU A 472 -11.87 -4.06 -13.80
N PRO A 473 -12.96 -4.85 -13.84
CA PRO A 473 -14.06 -4.71 -12.89
C PRO A 473 -13.62 -4.95 -11.44
N GLN A 474 -12.69 -5.87 -11.20
CA GLN A 474 -12.17 -6.12 -9.86
C GLN A 474 -11.38 -4.92 -9.33
N LEU A 475 -10.50 -4.31 -10.13
CA LEU A 475 -9.77 -3.10 -9.74
C LEU A 475 -10.72 -1.91 -9.51
N ARG A 476 -11.71 -1.71 -10.37
CA ARG A 476 -12.74 -0.67 -10.23
C ARG A 476 -13.63 -0.85 -8.98
N SER A 477 -13.66 -2.05 -8.39
CA SER A 477 -14.39 -2.31 -7.16
C SER A 477 -13.69 -1.78 -5.89
N PHE A 478 -12.39 -1.47 -5.93
CA PHE A 478 -11.68 -0.91 -4.78
C PHE A 478 -12.05 0.56 -4.57
N ILE A 479 -12.68 0.85 -3.45
CA ILE A 479 -13.02 2.23 -3.06
C ILE A 479 -11.74 3.04 -2.90
N GLY A 480 -11.62 4.14 -3.64
CA GLY A 480 -10.46 5.05 -3.57
C GLY A 480 -9.33 4.74 -4.54
N LEU A 481 -9.32 3.60 -5.23
CA LEU A 481 -8.42 3.36 -6.36
C LEU A 481 -8.95 4.09 -7.60
N LYS A 482 -8.07 4.75 -8.35
CA LYS A 482 -8.38 5.29 -9.69
C LYS A 482 -7.81 4.34 -10.73
N VAL A 483 -8.68 3.81 -11.61
CA VAL A 483 -8.28 2.90 -12.70
C VAL A 483 -8.23 3.71 -13.99
N PHE A 484 -7.02 4.04 -14.43
CA PHE A 484 -6.78 4.92 -15.57
C PHE A 484 -6.31 4.10 -16.78
N ARG A 485 -7.12 4.01 -17.82
CA ARG A 485 -6.84 3.27 -19.04
C ARG A 485 -6.73 4.21 -20.24
N PRO A 486 -5.54 4.79 -20.48
CA PRO A 486 -5.37 5.85 -21.50
C PRO A 486 -5.35 5.28 -22.93
N CYS A 487 -5.96 6.01 -23.86
CA CYS A 487 -5.93 5.68 -25.28
C CYS A 487 -4.75 6.30 -26.02
N ASP A 488 -4.11 7.30 -25.44
CA ASP A 488 -2.96 8.00 -26.01
C ASP A 488 -2.14 8.66 -24.90
N ALA A 489 -1.20 9.43 -25.33
CA ALA A 489 -0.28 10.10 -24.44
C ALA A 489 -0.87 11.31 -23.71
N ASN A 490 -1.80 12.03 -24.32
CA ASN A 490 -2.47 13.15 -23.64
C ASN A 490 -3.29 12.66 -22.46
N GLU A 491 -3.98 11.54 -22.63
CA GLU A 491 -4.68 10.88 -21.53
C GLU A 491 -3.71 10.33 -20.49
N LEU A 492 -2.60 9.69 -20.90
CA LEU A 492 -1.59 9.20 -19.98
C LEU A 492 -1.02 10.33 -19.12
N LEU A 493 -0.66 11.47 -19.72
CA LEU A 493 -0.20 12.66 -19.00
C LEU A 493 -1.25 13.20 -18.03
N ALA A 494 -2.53 13.18 -18.40
CA ALA A 494 -3.61 13.55 -17.49
C ALA A 494 -3.67 12.63 -16.26
N GLY A 495 -3.48 11.33 -16.45
CA GLY A 495 -3.37 10.36 -15.36
C GLY A 495 -2.19 10.65 -14.42
N TYR A 496 -1.02 10.96 -14.96
CA TYR A 496 0.15 11.36 -14.16
C TYR A 496 -0.09 12.69 -13.42
N GLN A 497 -0.70 13.67 -14.08
CA GLN A 497 -1.10 14.92 -13.42
C GLN A 497 -2.01 14.63 -12.22
N TYR A 498 -3.00 13.76 -12.41
CA TYR A 498 -3.89 13.37 -11.32
C TYR A 498 -3.13 12.69 -10.18
N ALA A 499 -2.27 11.69 -10.49
CA ALA A 499 -1.48 10.95 -9.50
C ALA A 499 -0.56 11.84 -8.65
N LEU A 500 0.01 12.89 -9.26
CA LEU A 500 0.95 13.79 -8.59
C LEU A 500 0.26 14.94 -7.84
N SER A 501 -0.99 15.25 -8.16
CA SER A 501 -1.74 16.36 -7.56
C SER A 501 -2.75 15.92 -6.50
N ASN A 502 -3.04 14.62 -6.39
CA ASN A 502 -4.05 14.08 -5.48
C ASN A 502 -3.45 12.98 -4.61
N ASN A 503 -4.09 12.72 -3.48
CA ASN A 503 -3.76 11.60 -2.61
C ASN A 503 -4.58 10.37 -3.01
N GLY A 504 -3.95 9.20 -2.95
CA GLY A 504 -4.54 7.91 -3.21
C GLY A 504 -3.85 7.14 -4.34
N PRO A 505 -4.06 5.83 -4.40
CA PRO A 505 -3.43 4.98 -5.40
C PRO A 505 -4.10 5.13 -6.77
N ILE A 506 -3.29 4.95 -7.82
CA ILE A 506 -3.73 4.95 -9.20
C ILE A 506 -3.18 3.72 -9.93
N ALA A 507 -4.03 3.06 -10.72
CA ALA A 507 -3.65 1.96 -11.59
C ALA A 507 -3.71 2.41 -13.06
N PHE A 508 -2.57 2.43 -13.73
CA PHE A 508 -2.47 2.65 -15.17
C PHE A 508 -2.57 1.32 -15.89
N ILE A 509 -3.53 1.19 -16.78
CA ILE A 509 -3.77 -0.01 -17.57
C ILE A 509 -3.26 0.23 -18.98
N LEU A 510 -2.20 -0.47 -19.36
CA LEU A 510 -1.35 -0.13 -20.49
C LEU A 510 -1.30 -1.26 -21.52
N SER A 511 -1.52 -0.91 -22.79
CA SER A 511 -1.48 -1.88 -23.89
C SER A 511 -0.07 -2.46 -24.13
N ARG A 512 -0.02 -3.74 -24.54
CA ARG A 512 1.18 -4.38 -25.10
C ARG A 512 1.36 -4.05 -26.58
N GLN A 513 0.24 -4.02 -27.31
CA GLN A 513 0.20 -3.71 -28.74
C GLN A 513 0.43 -2.22 -28.97
N LYS A 514 0.92 -1.91 -30.17
CA LYS A 514 0.98 -0.55 -30.67
C LYS A 514 -0.42 0.04 -30.77
N MET A 515 -0.58 1.26 -30.27
CA MET A 515 -1.85 1.99 -30.35
C MET A 515 -1.91 2.80 -31.62
N ALA A 516 -3.12 2.97 -32.17
CA ALA A 516 -3.35 3.94 -33.22
C ALA A 516 -3.22 5.36 -32.65
N VAL A 517 -2.86 6.30 -33.51
CA VAL A 517 -2.84 7.72 -33.12
C VAL A 517 -4.27 8.20 -32.92
N VAL A 518 -4.56 8.65 -31.70
CA VAL A 518 -5.80 9.29 -31.32
C VAL A 518 -5.44 10.70 -30.87
N ASP A 519 -6.25 11.70 -31.25
CA ASP A 519 -6.05 13.07 -30.78
C ASP A 519 -6.83 13.30 -29.48
N GLY A 520 -6.36 12.65 -28.42
CA GLY A 520 -6.91 12.80 -27.09
C GLY A 520 -6.71 14.21 -26.52
N LYS A 521 -7.59 14.60 -25.62
CA LYS A 521 -7.64 15.96 -25.07
C LYS A 521 -7.18 15.96 -23.62
N TYR A 522 -5.96 16.42 -23.38
CA TYR A 522 -5.33 16.41 -22.06
C TYR A 522 -6.21 17.03 -20.95
N LYS A 523 -6.70 18.27 -21.17
CA LYS A 523 -7.48 18.99 -20.15
C LYS A 523 -8.81 18.32 -19.82
N GLU A 524 -9.47 17.80 -20.85
CA GLU A 524 -10.74 17.10 -20.73
C GLU A 524 -10.56 15.72 -20.09
N ALA A 525 -9.44 15.03 -20.35
CA ALA A 525 -9.12 13.73 -19.74
C ALA A 525 -8.96 13.81 -18.21
N LEU A 526 -8.60 14.97 -17.67
CA LEU A 526 -8.58 15.23 -16.22
C LEU A 526 -9.96 15.11 -15.57
N GLN A 527 -11.05 15.17 -16.35
CA GLN A 527 -12.42 14.97 -15.89
C GLN A 527 -12.84 13.49 -15.90
N GLY A 528 -11.97 12.58 -16.33
CA GLY A 528 -12.21 11.13 -16.37
C GLY A 528 -12.97 10.61 -17.57
N ALA A 529 -13.74 11.44 -18.26
CA ALA A 529 -14.38 11.14 -19.54
C ALA A 529 -14.70 12.43 -20.31
N TYR A 530 -14.69 12.36 -21.64
CA TYR A 530 -14.98 13.52 -22.49
C TYR A 530 -15.43 13.10 -23.89
N ILE A 531 -16.10 14.02 -24.61
CA ILE A 531 -16.49 13.80 -26.00
C ILE A 531 -15.26 13.98 -26.88
N LEU A 532 -14.76 12.87 -27.42
CA LEU A 532 -13.61 12.84 -28.32
C LEU A 532 -14.06 13.25 -29.74
N LYS A 533 -15.17 12.68 -30.24
CA LYS A 533 -15.77 12.99 -31.51
C LYS A 533 -17.26 13.34 -31.31
N GLN A 534 -17.64 14.55 -31.69
CA GLN A 534 -19.02 15.03 -31.59
C GLN A 534 -19.79 14.70 -32.87
N ALA A 535 -20.99 14.18 -32.72
CA ALA A 535 -21.95 14.02 -33.83
C ALA A 535 -22.31 15.36 -34.47
N PRO A 536 -22.46 15.42 -35.82
CA PRO A 536 -22.74 16.67 -36.53
C PRO A 536 -24.18 17.18 -36.35
N LYS A 537 -25.10 16.33 -35.91
CA LYS A 537 -26.54 16.61 -35.70
C LYS A 537 -27.00 15.96 -34.38
N ASP A 538 -28.32 15.82 -34.24
CA ASP A 538 -28.87 15.01 -33.14
C ASP A 538 -28.25 13.60 -33.13
N VAL A 539 -27.91 13.15 -31.97
CA VAL A 539 -27.09 11.92 -31.81
C VAL A 539 -27.98 10.68 -31.98
N ASP A 540 -27.72 9.89 -33.01
CA ASP A 540 -28.35 8.58 -33.15
C ASP A 540 -27.64 7.55 -32.26
N VAL A 541 -26.28 7.54 -32.28
CA VAL A 541 -25.47 6.59 -31.52
C VAL A 541 -24.39 7.33 -30.76
N VAL A 542 -24.22 6.99 -29.49
CA VAL A 542 -23.02 7.36 -28.72
C VAL A 542 -22.26 6.11 -28.34
N ILE A 543 -20.94 6.11 -28.60
CA ILE A 543 -20.04 5.00 -28.30
C ILE A 543 -19.10 5.44 -27.18
N TYR A 544 -19.14 4.74 -26.06
CA TYR A 544 -18.20 4.89 -24.95
C TYR A 544 -17.07 3.86 -25.10
N ALA A 545 -15.82 4.28 -24.93
CA ALA A 545 -14.68 3.37 -24.98
C ALA A 545 -13.55 3.84 -24.06
N THR A 546 -12.65 2.92 -23.70
CA THR A 546 -11.44 3.21 -22.93
C THR A 546 -10.21 2.61 -23.61
N GLY A 547 -9.05 3.18 -23.33
CA GLY A 547 -7.77 2.61 -23.70
C GLY A 547 -7.63 2.24 -25.18
N SER A 548 -7.14 1.04 -25.43
CA SER A 548 -6.87 0.55 -26.79
C SER A 548 -8.13 0.46 -27.68
N GLU A 549 -9.33 0.37 -27.09
CA GLU A 549 -10.60 0.26 -27.84
C GLU A 549 -11.13 1.62 -28.34
N VAL A 550 -10.58 2.76 -27.88
CA VAL A 550 -11.01 4.09 -28.37
C VAL A 550 -10.78 4.24 -29.86
N SER A 551 -9.66 3.76 -30.39
CA SER A 551 -9.39 3.80 -31.83
C SER A 551 -10.36 2.92 -32.61
N LEU A 552 -10.73 1.75 -32.08
CA LEU A 552 -11.74 0.88 -32.67
C LEU A 552 -13.12 1.57 -32.68
N ALA A 553 -13.48 2.26 -31.59
CA ALA A 553 -14.73 3.04 -31.51
C ALA A 553 -14.78 4.15 -32.55
N LEU A 554 -13.67 4.85 -32.80
CA LEU A 554 -13.58 5.86 -33.89
C LEU A 554 -13.79 5.26 -35.28
N ASN A 555 -13.18 4.09 -35.53
CA ASN A 555 -13.35 3.40 -36.82
C ASN A 555 -14.78 2.90 -37.03
N VAL A 556 -15.39 2.34 -35.97
CA VAL A 556 -16.82 1.96 -36.00
C VAL A 556 -17.71 3.18 -36.25
N ALA A 557 -17.43 4.32 -35.62
CA ALA A 557 -18.17 5.57 -35.86
C ALA A 557 -18.06 6.02 -37.31
N ASN A 558 -16.85 6.00 -37.90
CA ASN A 558 -16.65 6.36 -39.31
C ASN A 558 -17.42 5.45 -40.27
N GLU A 559 -17.54 4.15 -39.98
CA GLU A 559 -18.37 3.24 -40.79
C GLU A 559 -19.87 3.53 -40.67
N LEU A 560 -20.32 3.82 -39.44
CA LEU A 560 -21.74 4.11 -39.16
C LEU A 560 -22.20 5.49 -39.68
N GLU A 561 -21.30 6.47 -39.81
CA GLU A 561 -21.63 7.84 -40.27
C GLU A 561 -22.17 7.92 -41.68
N LYS A 562 -22.04 6.86 -42.47
CA LYS A 562 -22.72 6.73 -43.76
C LYS A 562 -24.23 6.79 -43.64
N LYS A 563 -24.80 6.50 -42.43
CA LYS A 563 -26.27 6.41 -42.22
C LYS A 563 -26.76 7.08 -40.94
N TYR A 564 -25.89 7.24 -39.93
CA TYR A 564 -26.26 7.68 -38.59
C TYR A 564 -25.36 8.82 -38.11
N SER A 565 -25.88 9.60 -37.16
CA SER A 565 -25.12 10.66 -36.47
C SER A 565 -24.46 10.07 -35.21
N VAL A 566 -23.12 9.97 -35.18
CA VAL A 566 -22.40 9.20 -34.18
C VAL A 566 -21.47 10.09 -33.37
N SER A 567 -21.53 9.97 -32.04
CA SER A 567 -20.52 10.53 -31.12
C SER A 567 -19.64 9.42 -30.54
N VAL A 568 -18.39 9.76 -30.28
CA VAL A 568 -17.46 8.89 -29.53
C VAL A 568 -17.01 9.63 -28.27
N VAL A 569 -17.11 8.94 -27.14
CA VAL A 569 -16.67 9.42 -25.82
C VAL A 569 -15.51 8.55 -25.35
N SER A 570 -14.38 9.17 -25.07
CA SER A 570 -13.29 8.51 -24.35
C SER A 570 -13.52 8.61 -22.85
N MET A 571 -13.36 7.49 -22.13
CA MET A 571 -13.61 7.38 -20.70
C MET A 571 -12.37 6.79 -19.99
N PRO A 572 -11.22 7.50 -19.96
CA PRO A 572 -9.98 6.98 -19.42
C PRO A 572 -10.04 6.58 -17.94
N CYS A 573 -10.93 7.20 -17.14
CA CYS A 573 -11.09 6.88 -15.72
C CYS A 573 -12.54 7.08 -15.25
N LEU A 574 -13.25 5.99 -15.03
CA LEU A 574 -14.66 6.03 -14.63
C LEU A 574 -14.84 6.65 -13.23
N GLU A 575 -13.93 6.39 -12.31
CA GLU A 575 -14.01 6.88 -10.94
C GLU A 575 -13.87 8.41 -10.87
N ILE A 576 -12.99 9.01 -11.66
CA ILE A 576 -12.86 10.48 -11.76
C ILE A 576 -14.10 11.08 -12.44
N PHE A 577 -14.62 10.41 -13.47
CA PHE A 577 -15.84 10.87 -14.14
C PHE A 577 -17.05 10.89 -13.21
N GLU A 578 -17.19 9.90 -12.35
CA GLU A 578 -18.29 9.85 -11.38
C GLU A 578 -18.25 10.97 -10.33
N GLU A 579 -17.08 11.52 -10.05
CA GLU A 579 -16.91 12.67 -9.16
C GLU A 579 -17.32 14.00 -9.81
N GLN A 580 -17.56 14.03 -11.13
CA GLN A 580 -17.90 15.25 -11.84
C GLN A 580 -19.33 15.74 -11.55
N PRO A 581 -19.57 17.05 -11.66
CA PRO A 581 -20.92 17.63 -11.54
C PRO A 581 -21.90 17.01 -12.53
N GLN A 582 -23.18 16.88 -12.14
CA GLN A 582 -24.20 16.20 -12.92
C GLN A 582 -24.42 16.82 -14.31
N ASN A 583 -24.30 18.16 -14.45
CA ASN A 583 -24.41 18.85 -15.74
C ASN A 583 -23.28 18.41 -16.70
N TYR A 584 -22.06 18.26 -16.23
CA TYR A 584 -20.95 17.74 -17.02
C TYR A 584 -21.21 16.29 -17.44
N LYS A 585 -21.59 15.42 -16.51
CA LYS A 585 -21.92 14.02 -16.80
C LYS A 585 -23.03 13.91 -17.84
N ASN A 586 -24.09 14.70 -17.72
CA ASN A 586 -25.21 14.72 -18.71
C ASN A 586 -24.75 15.14 -20.12
N LYS A 587 -23.87 16.16 -20.20
CA LYS A 587 -23.29 16.63 -21.46
C LYS A 587 -22.47 15.51 -22.12
N VAL A 588 -21.60 14.83 -21.37
CA VAL A 588 -20.69 13.80 -21.90
C VAL A 588 -21.47 12.54 -22.29
N LEU A 589 -22.41 12.09 -21.45
CA LEU A 589 -23.16 10.85 -21.67
C LEU A 589 -24.20 10.93 -22.79
N GLN A 590 -24.62 12.12 -23.21
CA GLN A 590 -25.58 12.31 -24.32
C GLN A 590 -26.77 11.32 -24.24
N LYS A 591 -27.43 11.27 -23.06
CA LYS A 591 -28.46 10.26 -22.72
C LYS A 591 -29.68 10.25 -23.67
N ASN A 592 -29.87 11.29 -24.47
CA ASN A 592 -30.91 11.42 -25.51
C ASN A 592 -30.57 10.71 -26.82
N ALA A 593 -29.37 10.13 -26.97
CA ALA A 593 -29.02 9.28 -28.11
C ALA A 593 -29.99 8.09 -28.21
N LYS A 594 -30.37 7.71 -29.45
CA LYS A 594 -31.26 6.57 -29.72
C LYS A 594 -30.66 5.26 -29.21
N LEU A 595 -29.37 5.09 -29.39
CA LEU A 595 -28.61 3.93 -28.87
C LEU A 595 -27.32 4.37 -28.19
N ARG A 596 -27.07 3.80 -27.04
CA ARG A 596 -25.80 3.95 -26.29
C ARG A 596 -25.05 2.62 -26.34
N VAL A 597 -23.76 2.68 -26.68
CA VAL A 597 -22.89 1.51 -26.86
C VAL A 597 -21.64 1.66 -26.00
N ALA A 598 -21.16 0.60 -25.40
CA ALA A 598 -19.85 0.56 -24.76
C ALA A 598 -18.96 -0.49 -25.44
N ILE A 599 -17.69 -0.16 -25.63
CA ILE A 599 -16.67 -1.06 -26.21
C ILE A 599 -15.48 -1.11 -25.27
N GLU A 600 -15.26 -2.25 -24.64
CA GLU A 600 -14.09 -2.50 -23.79
C GLU A 600 -13.78 -4.00 -23.76
N ALA A 601 -12.52 -4.35 -23.99
CA ALA A 601 -12.05 -5.75 -23.99
C ALA A 601 -11.92 -6.34 -22.59
N SER A 602 -13.01 -6.32 -21.83
CA SER A 602 -13.16 -6.87 -20.48
C SER A 602 -14.55 -7.45 -20.26
N ASN A 603 -14.77 -8.14 -19.16
CA ASN A 603 -16.09 -8.58 -18.70
C ASN A 603 -16.56 -7.66 -17.57
N ASP A 604 -16.90 -6.41 -17.92
CA ASP A 604 -17.26 -5.38 -16.95
C ASP A 604 -18.72 -4.94 -17.05
N ASN A 605 -19.51 -5.32 -16.05
CA ASN A 605 -20.91 -4.95 -15.94
C ASN A 605 -21.14 -3.46 -15.60
N VAL A 606 -20.10 -2.71 -15.26
CA VAL A 606 -20.21 -1.27 -14.98
C VAL A 606 -20.80 -0.51 -16.19
N TRP A 607 -20.55 -1.01 -17.39
CA TRP A 607 -21.01 -0.38 -18.62
C TRP A 607 -22.52 -0.29 -18.73
N TYR A 608 -23.28 -1.20 -18.12
CA TYR A 608 -24.75 -1.12 -18.09
C TYR A 608 -25.27 0.13 -17.36
N LYS A 609 -24.49 0.68 -16.41
CA LYS A 609 -24.80 1.96 -15.78
C LYS A 609 -24.85 3.12 -16.78
N TYR A 610 -24.02 3.09 -17.81
CA TYR A 610 -23.88 4.14 -18.82
C TYR A 610 -24.79 3.88 -20.04
N VAL A 611 -24.81 2.65 -20.54
CA VAL A 611 -25.61 2.33 -21.71
C VAL A 611 -27.09 2.11 -21.38
N GLY A 612 -27.43 1.69 -20.16
CA GLY A 612 -28.78 1.34 -19.72
C GLY A 612 -29.26 -0.01 -20.26
N GLU A 613 -30.49 -0.40 -19.91
CA GLU A 613 -31.07 -1.70 -20.25
C GLU A 613 -31.20 -1.93 -21.76
N ASN A 614 -31.51 -0.89 -22.52
CA ASN A 614 -31.66 -0.95 -23.97
C ASN A 614 -30.36 -0.71 -24.75
N GLY A 615 -29.24 -0.49 -24.03
CA GLY A 615 -27.96 -0.25 -24.65
C GLY A 615 -27.27 -1.53 -25.13
N LEU A 616 -26.07 -1.37 -25.66
CA LEU A 616 -25.25 -2.47 -26.18
C LEU A 616 -23.87 -2.42 -25.51
N VAL A 617 -23.46 -3.53 -24.93
CA VAL A 617 -22.08 -3.70 -24.41
C VAL A 617 -21.34 -4.71 -25.29
N ILE A 618 -20.22 -4.26 -25.87
CA ILE A 618 -19.26 -5.10 -26.60
C ILE A 618 -18.12 -5.38 -25.63
N GLY A 619 -18.17 -6.53 -24.98
CA GLY A 619 -17.22 -7.00 -23.99
C GLY A 619 -16.72 -8.42 -24.29
N VAL A 620 -15.83 -8.93 -23.45
CA VAL A 620 -15.32 -10.31 -23.56
C VAL A 620 -16.10 -11.19 -22.58
N THR A 621 -16.77 -12.20 -23.10
CA THR A 621 -17.64 -13.08 -22.32
C THR A 621 -17.04 -14.47 -22.07
N ASP A 622 -15.92 -14.80 -22.71
CA ASP A 622 -15.25 -16.10 -22.56
C ASP A 622 -13.74 -15.97 -22.84
N TYR A 623 -12.96 -16.89 -22.27
CA TYR A 623 -11.53 -16.98 -22.53
C TYR A 623 -11.26 -17.44 -23.97
N GLN A 624 -10.35 -16.75 -24.63
CA GLN A 624 -9.98 -17.03 -26.02
C GLN A 624 -8.82 -18.04 -26.08
N GLY A 625 -8.68 -18.75 -27.21
CA GLY A 625 -7.51 -19.60 -27.49
C GLY A 625 -6.23 -18.79 -27.71
N SER A 626 -5.09 -19.47 -27.70
CA SER A 626 -3.82 -18.87 -28.13
C SER A 626 -3.80 -18.63 -29.63
N GLY A 627 -3.25 -17.49 -30.07
CA GLY A 627 -3.17 -17.11 -31.49
C GLY A 627 -2.55 -15.74 -31.69
N ASP A 628 -2.55 -15.23 -32.91
CA ASP A 628 -2.20 -13.83 -33.16
C ASP A 628 -3.22 -12.88 -32.47
N GLY A 629 -2.72 -11.81 -31.86
CA GLY A 629 -3.58 -10.90 -31.10
C GLY A 629 -4.74 -10.28 -31.91
N LYS A 630 -4.53 -9.96 -33.20
CA LYS A 630 -5.58 -9.44 -34.08
C LYS A 630 -6.62 -10.52 -34.39
N GLU A 631 -6.18 -11.76 -34.61
CA GLU A 631 -7.09 -12.88 -34.84
C GLU A 631 -7.93 -13.16 -33.62
N VAL A 632 -7.30 -13.18 -32.42
CA VAL A 632 -7.99 -13.36 -31.14
C VAL A 632 -9.04 -12.25 -30.93
N TYR A 633 -8.67 -10.99 -31.15
CA TYR A 633 -9.58 -9.85 -31.05
C TYR A 633 -10.75 -9.97 -32.04
N SER A 634 -10.44 -10.24 -33.31
CA SER A 634 -11.47 -10.37 -34.35
C SER A 634 -12.45 -11.51 -34.05
N LYS A 635 -11.93 -12.67 -33.60
CA LYS A 635 -12.75 -13.82 -33.21
C LYS A 635 -13.65 -13.53 -32.01
N ALA A 636 -13.19 -12.72 -31.06
CA ALA A 636 -13.96 -12.26 -29.90
C ALA A 636 -14.98 -11.15 -30.25
N GLY A 637 -15.08 -10.75 -31.54
CA GLY A 637 -16.03 -9.74 -31.99
C GLY A 637 -15.50 -8.29 -31.97
N PHE A 638 -14.24 -8.08 -31.59
CA PHE A 638 -13.62 -6.75 -31.59
C PHE A 638 -13.08 -6.38 -32.98
N ASN A 639 -13.97 -6.23 -33.94
CA ASN A 639 -13.67 -5.72 -35.27
C ASN A 639 -14.78 -4.75 -35.74
N GLU A 640 -14.41 -3.82 -36.60
CA GLU A 640 -15.27 -2.70 -37.04
C GLU A 640 -16.56 -3.18 -37.67
N LYS A 641 -16.51 -4.21 -38.55
CA LYS A 641 -17.65 -4.70 -39.30
C LYS A 641 -18.71 -5.39 -38.43
N ASP A 642 -18.24 -6.23 -37.49
CA ASP A 642 -19.14 -6.96 -36.61
C ASP A 642 -19.83 -6.03 -35.61
N ILE A 643 -19.07 -5.09 -35.04
CA ILE A 643 -19.62 -4.08 -34.12
C ILE A 643 -20.60 -3.18 -34.84
N ALA A 644 -20.25 -2.65 -36.02
CA ALA A 644 -21.19 -1.79 -36.81
C ALA A 644 -22.46 -2.54 -37.18
N ARG A 645 -22.38 -3.84 -37.51
CA ARG A 645 -23.54 -4.69 -37.76
C ARG A 645 -24.43 -4.87 -36.51
N ALA A 646 -23.80 -5.13 -35.38
CA ALA A 646 -24.53 -5.30 -34.11
C ALA A 646 -25.29 -4.01 -33.75
N ILE A 647 -24.63 -2.86 -33.87
CA ILE A 647 -25.24 -1.54 -33.63
C ILE A 647 -26.41 -1.31 -34.60
N THR A 648 -26.21 -1.57 -35.90
CA THR A 648 -27.26 -1.37 -36.92
C THR A 648 -28.48 -2.25 -36.64
N ARG A 649 -28.29 -3.52 -36.26
CA ARG A 649 -29.40 -4.42 -35.89
C ARG A 649 -30.17 -3.94 -34.65
N LYS A 650 -29.48 -3.33 -33.70
CA LYS A 650 -30.11 -2.85 -32.46
C LYS A 650 -30.88 -1.56 -32.66
N LEU A 651 -30.59 -0.77 -33.74
CA LEU A 651 -31.31 0.44 -34.13
C LEU A 651 -32.55 0.17 -34.96
N GLN A 652 -32.62 -0.99 -35.62
CA GLN A 652 -33.79 -1.47 -36.35
C GLN A 652 -34.83 -2.09 -35.41
#